data_155cf158766e18e944348277a14932e7
#
_entry.id   155cf158766e18e944348277a14932e7
#
_cell.length_a   1.000
_cell.length_b   1.000
_cell.length_c   1.000
_cell.angle_alpha   90.00
_cell.angle_beta   90.00
_cell.angle_gamma   90.00
#
_symmetry.space_group_name_H-M   'P 1'
#
loop_
_entity.id
_entity.type
_entity.pdbx_description
1 polymer ?
#
loop_
_entity_poly.entity_id
_entity_poly.type
_entity_poly.pdbx_seq_one_letter_code
_entity_poly.pdbx_strand_id
1 'polypeptide(L)'
;MYTANAIRNICLLGHSGSGKTALAESLLYMTGAIDRMGKNADGNTVCDFDPEEIRRNISISTSVVPLVYNNCKINLLDTPGAFDFSGAVMEALRAADAAILVCSAKDGITVGFEKAWKYCEERNMPRFVYISKVDEENSDYNATFNALREKYGNKIAPVVVPIWDGSKKITGIIDVLNKRAYEMKNLKRAEIAVPDDKLSVIEEFSDALKEAVAETDEALMDRFFEGDDFTYAEMIKGMHQGVKELSLFPVLCGSGVNCLGSLMLMDHIIDLLPNPVEGNYHKATLADGTTEEFVVSPGGVPSAFVWKTVSDQYGKYSFVKVLSGEITSDTTLVNARTGETEKLGRLYSMCGKKNTEVKALTCGDIGAIGKMDKVKTGDTLCDPRKVVSLKGIPYAPTCYSMAIAPKVKGQEEKVGTGLNRLNEEDPSFTLVNNAETKQLVLSGAGDQQLDVLVAKLKSRFGVDAVLSPAKVAYREKIKKKVEAHGRHKKQTGGSGQFGDVWVRFEPQEEQDDLIFDVAVVGGAVPKNFNPAVEKGLQEAVQKGPLAGYPMVGLKATLYDGSYHPVDSNEMAFKLAAILAFKEAMPNAMPTLLEPVGALAVTIPDSYMGDVIGDLNKRRGRVMGMNPDKDGNTVVEAEVPMAEMSSYAIDLRAMTQARGSFTLTFERYEEVPKANQAKIIEEAKNEE
;
A
#
# COMPACT_ATOMS: atom_id res chain seq x y z
N MET A 1 -33.09 -3.72 10.15
CA MET A 1 -31.90 -3.47 10.94
C MET A 1 -31.39 -4.80 11.46
N TYR A 2 -30.09 -5.12 11.33
CA TYR A 2 -29.53 -6.40 11.74
C TYR A 2 -28.79 -6.24 13.06
N THR A 3 -28.89 -7.24 13.93
CA THR A 3 -28.05 -7.28 15.15
C THR A 3 -26.63 -7.72 14.78
N ALA A 4 -25.64 -7.41 15.60
CA ALA A 4 -24.26 -7.77 15.35
C ALA A 4 -24.06 -9.28 15.10
N ASN A 5 -24.81 -10.13 15.78
CA ASN A 5 -24.76 -11.59 15.58
C ASN A 5 -25.27 -12.02 14.19
N ALA A 6 -26.13 -11.22 13.57
CA ALA A 6 -26.67 -11.46 12.22
C ALA A 6 -25.92 -10.68 11.13
N ILE A 7 -24.66 -10.29 11.38
CA ILE A 7 -23.78 -9.62 10.43
C ILE A 7 -22.52 -10.47 10.20
N ARG A 8 -22.01 -10.49 8.97
CA ARG A 8 -20.70 -11.03 8.61
C ARG A 8 -19.96 -10.02 7.74
N ASN A 9 -18.78 -9.62 8.15
CA ASN A 9 -17.91 -8.71 7.38
C ASN A 9 -16.73 -9.51 6.81
N ILE A 10 -16.73 -9.72 5.51
CA ILE A 10 -15.84 -10.68 4.85
C ILE A 10 -15.09 -9.99 3.72
N CYS A 11 -13.77 -10.14 3.68
CA CYS A 11 -12.97 -9.71 2.52
C CYS A 11 -12.59 -10.90 1.63
N LEU A 12 -12.73 -10.72 0.31
CA LEU A 12 -12.23 -11.65 -0.70
C LEU A 12 -10.78 -11.30 -1.00
N LEU A 13 -9.87 -12.23 -0.76
CA LEU A 13 -8.43 -12.08 -0.98
C LEU A 13 -7.93 -13.08 -2.03
N GLY A 14 -6.83 -12.77 -2.70
CA GLY A 14 -6.20 -13.67 -3.67
C GLY A 14 -5.60 -12.93 -4.85
N HIS A 15 -4.94 -13.66 -5.73
CA HIS A 15 -4.24 -13.11 -6.89
C HIS A 15 -5.18 -12.44 -7.90
N SER A 16 -4.63 -11.58 -8.75
CA SER A 16 -5.38 -11.03 -9.88
C SER A 16 -5.84 -12.19 -10.80
N GLY A 17 -7.09 -12.14 -11.24
CA GLY A 17 -7.66 -13.19 -12.07
C GLY A 17 -8.08 -14.47 -11.32
N SER A 18 -7.93 -14.58 -10.00
CA SER A 18 -8.38 -15.77 -9.23
C SER A 18 -9.90 -15.96 -9.16
N GLY A 19 -10.71 -15.01 -9.61
CA GLY A 19 -12.17 -15.11 -9.66
C GLY A 19 -12.92 -14.49 -8.48
N LYS A 20 -12.28 -13.58 -7.71
CA LYS A 20 -12.90 -12.85 -6.58
C LYS A 20 -14.16 -12.10 -6.98
N THR A 21 -14.03 -11.21 -7.96
CA THR A 21 -15.15 -10.40 -8.47
C THR A 21 -16.26 -11.26 -9.08
N ALA A 22 -15.91 -12.32 -9.83
CA ALA A 22 -16.91 -13.26 -10.35
C ALA A 22 -17.64 -14.00 -9.23
N LEU A 23 -16.96 -14.33 -8.13
CA LEU A 23 -17.58 -14.91 -6.94
C LEU A 23 -18.53 -13.90 -6.29
N ALA A 24 -18.12 -12.64 -6.10
CA ALA A 24 -18.96 -11.58 -5.56
C ALA A 24 -20.24 -11.38 -6.40
N GLU A 25 -20.12 -11.32 -7.73
CA GLU A 25 -21.24 -11.21 -8.65
C GLU A 25 -22.20 -12.41 -8.53
N SER A 26 -21.67 -13.62 -8.42
CA SER A 26 -22.52 -14.82 -8.25
C SER A 26 -23.30 -14.82 -6.94
N LEU A 27 -22.69 -14.39 -5.84
CA LEU A 27 -23.35 -14.28 -4.53
C LEU A 27 -24.46 -13.21 -4.55
N LEU A 28 -24.19 -12.05 -5.14
CA LEU A 28 -25.20 -11.00 -5.33
C LEU A 28 -26.38 -11.48 -6.18
N TYR A 29 -26.10 -12.19 -7.27
CA TYR A 29 -27.13 -12.71 -8.15
C TYR A 29 -27.97 -13.79 -7.48
N MET A 30 -27.34 -14.74 -6.79
CA MET A 30 -28.03 -15.85 -6.13
C MET A 30 -28.90 -15.40 -4.93
N THR A 31 -28.60 -14.25 -4.34
CA THR A 31 -29.42 -13.62 -3.29
C THR A 31 -30.49 -12.69 -3.83
N GLY A 32 -30.54 -12.45 -5.15
CA GLY A 32 -31.46 -11.50 -5.78
C GLY A 32 -31.12 -10.03 -5.49
N ALA A 33 -29.91 -9.74 -5.00
CA ALA A 33 -29.43 -8.36 -4.82
C ALA A 33 -29.21 -7.63 -6.16
N ILE A 34 -28.97 -8.41 -7.22
CA ILE A 34 -28.90 -7.96 -8.61
C ILE A 34 -29.73 -8.88 -9.51
N ASP A 35 -30.36 -8.32 -10.54
CA ASP A 35 -31.19 -9.05 -11.50
C ASP A 35 -30.39 -9.77 -12.59
N ARG A 36 -29.17 -9.30 -12.85
CA ARG A 36 -28.26 -9.84 -13.87
C ARG A 36 -26.83 -9.83 -13.36
N MET A 37 -26.15 -10.97 -13.47
CA MET A 37 -24.76 -11.14 -13.12
C MET A 37 -23.88 -10.41 -14.15
N GLY A 38 -22.97 -9.55 -13.67
CA GLY A 38 -21.97 -8.87 -14.48
C GLY A 38 -20.81 -9.78 -14.85
N LYS A 39 -20.02 -9.34 -15.84
CA LYS A 39 -18.77 -9.99 -16.27
C LYS A 39 -17.66 -8.95 -16.39
N ASN A 40 -16.49 -9.27 -15.89
CA ASN A 40 -15.33 -8.36 -16.00
C ASN A 40 -15.04 -7.99 -17.45
N ALA A 41 -15.07 -8.96 -18.38
CA ALA A 41 -14.83 -8.73 -19.80
C ALA A 41 -15.81 -7.75 -20.45
N ASP A 42 -17.04 -7.66 -19.92
CA ASP A 42 -18.09 -6.75 -20.42
C ASP A 42 -18.04 -5.40 -19.69
N GLY A 43 -17.19 -5.23 -18.67
CA GLY A 43 -17.06 -4.00 -17.87
C GLY A 43 -18.34 -3.59 -17.14
N ASN A 44 -19.18 -4.56 -16.73
CA ASN A 44 -20.51 -4.32 -16.18
C ASN A 44 -20.73 -4.99 -14.81
N THR A 45 -19.67 -5.33 -14.11
CA THR A 45 -19.76 -5.85 -12.74
C THR A 45 -20.14 -4.75 -11.75
N VAL A 46 -20.75 -5.13 -10.64
CA VAL A 46 -21.08 -4.20 -9.55
C VAL A 46 -19.84 -3.71 -8.82
N CYS A 47 -18.83 -4.57 -8.70
CA CYS A 47 -17.61 -4.29 -7.94
C CYS A 47 -16.65 -3.36 -8.70
N ASP A 48 -16.38 -3.64 -9.98
CA ASP A 48 -15.44 -2.88 -10.81
C ASP A 48 -16.19 -1.80 -11.60
N PHE A 49 -16.49 -0.68 -10.97
CA PHE A 49 -17.31 0.39 -11.56
C PHE A 49 -16.52 1.67 -11.86
N ASP A 50 -15.29 1.81 -11.38
CA ASP A 50 -14.41 2.93 -11.73
C ASP A 50 -14.02 2.83 -13.23
N PRO A 51 -14.05 3.93 -14.01
CA PRO A 51 -13.62 3.89 -15.40
C PRO A 51 -12.24 3.27 -15.65
N GLU A 52 -11.31 3.43 -14.70
CA GLU A 52 -9.98 2.83 -14.81
C GLU A 52 -10.00 1.31 -14.53
N GLU A 53 -10.87 0.82 -13.67
CA GLU A 53 -11.10 -0.62 -13.45
C GLU A 53 -11.66 -1.28 -14.71
N ILE A 54 -12.68 -0.65 -15.30
CA ILE A 54 -13.31 -1.10 -16.54
C ILE A 54 -12.31 -1.11 -17.70
N ARG A 55 -11.57 -0.01 -17.88
CA ARG A 55 -10.58 0.14 -18.96
C ARG A 55 -9.45 -0.89 -18.87
N ARG A 56 -8.99 -1.17 -17.67
CA ARG A 56 -7.86 -2.07 -17.41
C ARG A 56 -8.30 -3.53 -17.19
N ASN A 57 -9.61 -3.74 -16.99
CA ASN A 57 -10.20 -5.04 -16.65
C ASN A 57 -9.58 -5.66 -15.38
N ILE A 58 -9.31 -4.82 -14.39
CA ILE A 58 -8.79 -5.21 -13.05
C ILE A 58 -9.44 -4.35 -11.97
N SER A 59 -9.62 -4.92 -10.79
CA SER A 59 -10.00 -4.17 -9.58
C SER A 59 -8.82 -3.32 -9.09
N ILE A 60 -9.09 -2.05 -8.78
CA ILE A 60 -8.11 -1.06 -8.28
C ILE A 60 -8.39 -0.71 -6.82
N SER A 61 -9.66 -0.69 -6.45
CA SER A 61 -10.14 -0.26 -5.13
C SER A 61 -11.02 -1.34 -4.53
N THR A 62 -11.06 -1.44 -3.21
CA THR A 62 -11.99 -2.35 -2.53
C THR A 62 -13.43 -1.88 -2.71
N SER A 63 -14.30 -2.75 -3.22
CA SER A 63 -15.74 -2.54 -3.34
C SER A 63 -16.50 -3.21 -2.21
N VAL A 64 -17.52 -2.52 -1.70
CA VAL A 64 -18.45 -3.06 -0.70
C VAL A 64 -19.72 -3.50 -1.40
N VAL A 65 -20.11 -4.77 -1.20
CA VAL A 65 -21.34 -5.33 -1.75
C VAL A 65 -22.08 -6.09 -0.66
N PRO A 66 -23.06 -5.44 0.01
CA PRO A 66 -23.88 -6.08 1.02
C PRO A 66 -24.93 -6.97 0.36
N LEU A 67 -25.11 -8.15 0.91
CA LEU A 67 -26.16 -9.07 0.53
C LEU A 67 -26.87 -9.63 1.77
N VAL A 68 -28.09 -10.13 1.61
CA VAL A 68 -28.89 -10.70 2.69
C VAL A 68 -29.23 -12.15 2.34
N TYR A 69 -28.86 -13.04 3.23
CA TYR A 69 -29.15 -14.46 3.08
C TYR A 69 -29.51 -15.07 4.43
N ASN A 70 -30.58 -15.84 4.50
CA ASN A 70 -31.09 -16.50 5.74
C ASN A 70 -31.12 -15.55 6.96
N ASN A 71 -31.69 -14.35 6.80
CA ASN A 71 -31.76 -13.29 7.82
C ASN A 71 -30.38 -12.77 8.34
N CYS A 72 -29.29 -13.13 7.69
CA CYS A 72 -27.96 -12.60 7.95
C CYS A 72 -27.57 -11.58 6.87
N LYS A 73 -27.00 -10.44 7.28
CA LYS A 73 -26.39 -9.45 6.39
C LYS A 73 -24.92 -9.79 6.23
N ILE A 74 -24.50 -10.05 5.00
CA ILE A 74 -23.10 -10.28 4.66
C ILE A 74 -22.58 -9.04 3.94
N ASN A 75 -21.66 -8.29 4.56
CA ASN A 75 -20.92 -7.23 3.92
C ASN A 75 -19.68 -7.84 3.27
N LEU A 76 -19.76 -8.04 1.97
CA LEU A 76 -18.66 -8.61 1.20
C LEU A 76 -17.77 -7.47 0.69
N LEU A 77 -16.46 -7.57 0.93
CA LEU A 77 -15.45 -6.63 0.50
C LEU A 77 -14.62 -7.28 -0.62
N ASP A 78 -14.90 -6.92 -1.87
CA ASP A 78 -14.13 -7.41 -3.01
C ASP A 78 -12.86 -6.58 -3.16
N THR A 79 -11.69 -7.22 -3.05
CA THR A 79 -10.39 -6.55 -3.01
C THR A 79 -9.61 -6.69 -4.31
N PRO A 80 -8.75 -5.71 -4.64
CA PRO A 80 -7.81 -5.85 -5.75
C PRO A 80 -6.87 -7.04 -5.56
N GLY A 81 -6.52 -7.70 -6.67
CA GLY A 81 -5.55 -8.79 -6.69
C GLY A 81 -4.16 -8.40 -7.18
N ALA A 82 -4.02 -7.22 -7.78
CA ALA A 82 -2.72 -6.70 -8.23
C ALA A 82 -1.96 -6.06 -7.06
N PHE A 83 -0.66 -6.31 -6.98
CA PHE A 83 0.17 -5.89 -5.85
C PHE A 83 0.29 -4.37 -5.69
N ASP A 84 0.15 -3.64 -6.78
CA ASP A 84 0.18 -2.17 -6.79
C ASP A 84 -0.95 -1.53 -5.98
N PHE A 85 -2.06 -2.27 -5.79
CA PHE A 85 -3.22 -1.82 -5.04
C PHE A 85 -3.37 -2.49 -3.67
N SER A 86 -2.26 -2.95 -3.10
CA SER A 86 -2.23 -3.57 -1.78
C SER A 86 -2.73 -2.66 -0.66
N GLY A 87 -2.66 -1.33 -0.83
CA GLY A 87 -3.26 -0.37 0.10
C GLY A 87 -4.75 -0.60 0.32
N ALA A 88 -5.52 -0.80 -0.75
CA ALA A 88 -6.94 -1.11 -0.67
C ALA A 88 -7.22 -2.47 0.00
N VAL A 89 -6.30 -3.44 -0.14
CA VAL A 89 -6.37 -4.72 0.59
C VAL A 89 -6.20 -4.50 2.10
N MET A 90 -5.25 -3.64 2.51
CA MET A 90 -5.04 -3.31 3.93
C MET A 90 -6.26 -2.62 4.54
N GLU A 91 -6.92 -1.76 3.79
CA GLU A 91 -8.19 -1.11 4.19
C GLU A 91 -9.30 -2.14 4.43
N ALA A 92 -9.48 -3.08 3.48
CA ALA A 92 -10.47 -4.15 3.60
C ALA A 92 -10.21 -5.07 4.81
N LEU A 93 -8.95 -5.48 5.00
CA LEU A 93 -8.53 -6.29 6.14
C LEU A 93 -8.78 -5.61 7.49
N ARG A 94 -8.79 -4.27 7.51
CA ARG A 94 -9.10 -3.51 8.73
C ARG A 94 -10.58 -3.46 9.04
N ALA A 95 -11.43 -3.55 8.02
CA ALA A 95 -12.89 -3.55 8.13
C ALA A 95 -13.49 -4.93 8.31
N ALA A 96 -12.90 -5.98 7.73
CA ALA A 96 -13.39 -7.35 7.78
C ALA A 96 -13.18 -8.01 9.16
N ASP A 97 -14.01 -9.01 9.47
CA ASP A 97 -13.89 -9.91 10.63
C ASP A 97 -13.35 -11.29 10.22
N ALA A 98 -13.48 -11.64 8.95
CA ALA A 98 -12.98 -12.87 8.36
C ALA A 98 -12.60 -12.67 6.89
N ALA A 99 -11.87 -13.62 6.31
CA ALA A 99 -11.45 -13.60 4.93
C ALA A 99 -11.85 -14.87 4.18
N ILE A 100 -12.06 -14.75 2.87
CA ILE A 100 -12.11 -15.87 1.94
C ILE A 100 -10.94 -15.72 0.98
N LEU A 101 -10.01 -16.66 1.05
CA LEU A 101 -8.82 -16.70 0.18
C LEU A 101 -9.17 -17.49 -1.08
N VAL A 102 -9.26 -16.77 -2.21
CA VAL A 102 -9.66 -17.36 -3.49
C VAL A 102 -8.43 -17.88 -4.25
N CYS A 103 -8.41 -19.20 -4.45
CA CYS A 103 -7.37 -19.93 -5.17
C CYS A 103 -7.99 -20.56 -6.44
N SER A 104 -7.40 -20.34 -7.61
CA SER A 104 -7.91 -20.94 -8.85
C SER A 104 -7.47 -22.39 -8.96
N ALA A 105 -8.41 -23.30 -9.26
CA ALA A 105 -8.10 -24.71 -9.53
C ALA A 105 -7.20 -24.91 -10.78
N LYS A 106 -7.12 -23.88 -11.62
CA LYS A 106 -6.28 -23.89 -12.82
C LYS A 106 -4.84 -23.44 -12.55
N ASP A 107 -4.70 -22.38 -11.70
CA ASP A 107 -3.40 -21.74 -11.47
C ASP A 107 -2.72 -22.25 -10.18
N GLY A 108 -3.46 -22.95 -9.32
CA GLY A 108 -2.98 -23.44 -8.04
C GLY A 108 -2.63 -22.31 -7.05
N ILE A 109 -1.65 -22.57 -6.18
CA ILE A 109 -1.16 -21.59 -5.19
C ILE A 109 -0.32 -20.54 -5.91
N THR A 110 -0.84 -19.33 -5.98
CA THR A 110 -0.17 -18.18 -6.58
C THR A 110 0.47 -17.29 -5.52
N VAL A 111 1.40 -16.41 -5.92
CA VAL A 111 2.03 -15.44 -5.01
C VAL A 111 1.01 -14.53 -4.31
N GLY A 112 -0.06 -14.12 -5.03
CA GLY A 112 -1.14 -13.34 -4.42
C GLY A 112 -1.90 -14.11 -3.35
N PHE A 113 -2.05 -15.42 -3.49
CA PHE A 113 -2.61 -16.28 -2.45
C PHE A 113 -1.67 -16.40 -1.24
N GLU A 114 -0.37 -16.61 -1.48
CA GLU A 114 0.65 -16.68 -0.41
C GLU A 114 0.68 -15.40 0.43
N LYS A 115 0.65 -14.23 -0.24
CA LYS A 115 0.59 -12.94 0.44
C LYS A 115 -0.72 -12.75 1.22
N ALA A 116 -1.85 -13.12 0.63
CA ALA A 116 -3.14 -13.07 1.31
C ALA A 116 -3.16 -13.95 2.56
N TRP A 117 -2.57 -15.14 2.48
CA TRP A 117 -2.42 -16.04 3.63
C TRP A 117 -1.61 -15.37 4.73
N LYS A 118 -0.43 -14.81 4.41
CA LYS A 118 0.45 -14.11 5.35
C LYS A 118 -0.27 -12.90 6.00
N TYR A 119 -1.02 -12.12 5.25
CA TYR A 119 -1.81 -11.02 5.80
C TYR A 119 -2.84 -11.46 6.84
N CYS A 120 -3.46 -12.61 6.62
CA CYS A 120 -4.38 -13.20 7.59
C CYS A 120 -3.66 -13.75 8.82
N GLU A 121 -2.49 -14.37 8.67
CA GLU A 121 -1.66 -14.85 9.78
C GLU A 121 -1.22 -13.70 10.69
N GLU A 122 -0.66 -12.64 10.13
CA GLU A 122 -0.20 -11.45 10.87
C GLU A 122 -1.31 -10.77 11.69
N ARG A 123 -2.58 -11.01 11.32
CA ARG A 123 -3.76 -10.42 11.97
C ARG A 123 -4.58 -11.42 12.79
N ASN A 124 -4.15 -12.66 12.86
CA ASN A 124 -4.94 -13.75 13.43
C ASN A 124 -6.38 -13.75 12.89
N MET A 125 -6.52 -13.60 11.57
CA MET A 125 -7.82 -13.47 10.92
C MET A 125 -8.39 -14.85 10.57
N PRO A 126 -9.63 -15.18 11.05
CA PRO A 126 -10.38 -16.34 10.61
C PRO A 126 -10.56 -16.35 9.10
N ARG A 127 -10.46 -17.53 8.48
CA ARG A 127 -10.46 -17.59 7.03
C ARG A 127 -10.94 -18.92 6.46
N PHE A 128 -11.55 -18.84 5.27
CA PHE A 128 -11.79 -19.95 4.38
C PHE A 128 -10.81 -19.94 3.22
N VAL A 129 -10.60 -21.09 2.61
CA VAL A 129 -10.04 -21.22 1.28
C VAL A 129 -11.14 -21.56 0.30
N TYR A 130 -11.26 -20.84 -0.80
CA TYR A 130 -12.21 -21.10 -1.85
C TYR A 130 -11.49 -21.46 -3.14
N ILE A 131 -11.57 -22.72 -3.57
CA ILE A 131 -11.00 -23.18 -4.83
C ILE A 131 -12.01 -22.87 -5.93
N SER A 132 -11.72 -21.80 -6.67
CA SER A 132 -12.54 -21.28 -7.76
C SER A 132 -12.22 -21.96 -9.10
N LYS A 133 -13.02 -21.67 -10.13
CA LYS A 133 -12.81 -22.08 -11.52
C LYS A 133 -12.69 -23.61 -11.71
N VAL A 134 -13.37 -24.37 -10.88
CA VAL A 134 -13.36 -25.84 -10.97
C VAL A 134 -14.04 -26.36 -12.24
N ASP A 135 -14.76 -25.50 -12.96
CA ASP A 135 -15.46 -25.74 -14.22
C ASP A 135 -14.64 -25.35 -15.47
N GLU A 136 -13.48 -24.70 -15.30
CA GLU A 136 -12.64 -24.31 -16.43
C GLU A 136 -11.84 -25.51 -16.96
N GLU A 137 -11.51 -25.45 -18.24
CA GLU A 137 -10.63 -26.43 -18.89
C GLU A 137 -9.24 -26.39 -18.25
N ASN A 138 -8.62 -27.55 -18.03
CA ASN A 138 -7.35 -27.74 -17.34
C ASN A 138 -7.36 -27.35 -15.84
N SER A 139 -8.53 -27.27 -15.20
CA SER A 139 -8.61 -27.13 -13.76
C SER A 139 -8.35 -28.47 -13.06
N ASP A 140 -7.61 -28.45 -11.94
CA ASP A 140 -7.36 -29.62 -11.11
C ASP A 140 -7.55 -29.27 -9.62
N TYR A 141 -8.75 -29.58 -9.11
CA TYR A 141 -9.06 -29.38 -7.69
C TYR A 141 -8.14 -30.21 -6.79
N ASN A 142 -7.93 -31.49 -7.12
CA ASN A 142 -7.16 -32.39 -6.26
C ASN A 142 -5.69 -31.95 -6.16
N ALA A 143 -5.07 -31.57 -7.27
CA ALA A 143 -3.70 -31.04 -7.26
C ALA A 143 -3.61 -29.77 -6.42
N THR A 144 -4.58 -28.83 -6.57
CA THR A 144 -4.61 -27.60 -5.81
C THR A 144 -4.84 -27.85 -4.32
N PHE A 145 -5.79 -28.72 -3.96
CA PHE A 145 -6.08 -29.09 -2.58
C PHE A 145 -4.89 -29.76 -1.89
N ASN A 146 -4.25 -30.71 -2.58
CA ASN A 146 -3.07 -31.41 -2.04
C ASN A 146 -1.89 -30.43 -1.84
N ALA A 147 -1.66 -29.51 -2.77
CA ALA A 147 -0.63 -28.48 -2.62
C ALA A 147 -0.90 -27.54 -1.43
N LEU A 148 -2.18 -27.17 -1.19
CA LEU A 148 -2.58 -26.40 -0.02
C LEU A 148 -2.28 -27.17 1.26
N ARG A 149 -2.61 -28.44 1.31
CA ARG A 149 -2.41 -29.31 2.47
C ARG A 149 -0.92 -29.58 2.75
N GLU A 150 -0.13 -29.79 1.70
CA GLU A 150 1.32 -29.92 1.81
C GLU A 150 1.97 -28.65 2.40
N LYS A 151 1.52 -27.48 1.92
CA LYS A 151 2.13 -26.20 2.33
C LYS A 151 1.66 -25.70 3.68
N TYR A 152 0.38 -25.84 4.00
CA TYR A 152 -0.25 -25.24 5.20
C TYR A 152 -0.69 -26.27 6.25
N GLY A 153 -0.45 -27.54 5.98
CA GLY A 153 -0.65 -28.62 6.94
C GLY A 153 -2.08 -29.16 7.03
N ASN A 154 -2.29 -30.05 8.00
CA ASN A 154 -3.55 -30.78 8.18
C ASN A 154 -4.73 -29.90 8.63
N LYS A 155 -4.48 -28.66 9.05
CA LYS A 155 -5.54 -27.68 9.35
C LYS A 155 -6.38 -27.31 8.11
N ILE A 156 -5.91 -27.62 6.92
CA ILE A 156 -6.63 -27.48 5.65
C ILE A 156 -7.62 -28.60 5.52
N ALA A 157 -8.91 -28.30 5.69
CA ALA A 157 -9.98 -29.29 5.80
C ALA A 157 -11.01 -29.15 4.67
N PRO A 158 -11.26 -30.19 3.87
CA PRO A 158 -12.21 -30.15 2.76
C PRO A 158 -13.65 -30.20 3.30
N VAL A 159 -14.40 -29.12 3.13
CA VAL A 159 -15.82 -29.03 3.52
C VAL A 159 -16.74 -29.18 2.32
N VAL A 160 -16.32 -28.66 1.17
CA VAL A 160 -17.06 -28.82 -0.09
C VAL A 160 -16.13 -29.35 -1.16
N VAL A 161 -16.50 -30.50 -1.77
CA VAL A 161 -15.71 -31.16 -2.81
C VAL A 161 -16.50 -31.27 -4.11
N PRO A 162 -15.85 -31.18 -5.28
CA PRO A 162 -16.53 -31.24 -6.57
C PRO A 162 -16.79 -32.68 -7.04
N ILE A 163 -17.84 -32.84 -7.86
CA ILE A 163 -18.20 -34.08 -8.55
C ILE A 163 -17.89 -33.91 -10.04
N TRP A 164 -17.13 -34.83 -10.63
CA TRP A 164 -16.86 -34.85 -12.08
C TRP A 164 -17.49 -36.11 -12.73
N ASP A 165 -17.90 -35.92 -13.96
CA ASP A 165 -18.23 -37.08 -14.83
C ASP A 165 -16.97 -37.71 -15.44
N GLY A 166 -17.14 -38.78 -16.17
CA GLY A 166 -16.03 -39.50 -16.84
C GLY A 166 -15.31 -38.69 -17.90
N SER A 167 -15.83 -37.53 -18.32
CA SER A 167 -15.21 -36.56 -19.25
C SER A 167 -14.46 -35.44 -18.55
N LYS A 168 -14.30 -35.49 -17.22
CA LYS A 168 -13.73 -34.44 -16.36
C LYS A 168 -14.53 -33.15 -16.34
N LYS A 169 -15.81 -33.19 -16.72
CA LYS A 169 -16.70 -32.05 -16.58
C LYS A 169 -17.34 -32.07 -15.18
N ILE A 170 -17.35 -30.91 -14.52
CA ILE A 170 -17.99 -30.79 -13.21
C ILE A 170 -19.50 -30.91 -13.34
N THR A 171 -20.11 -31.76 -12.55
CA THR A 171 -21.58 -32.03 -12.53
C THR A 171 -22.25 -31.63 -11.25
N GLY A 172 -21.49 -31.47 -10.17
CA GLY A 172 -22.04 -31.10 -8.87
C GLY A 172 -20.95 -30.88 -7.82
N ILE A 173 -21.42 -30.73 -6.60
CA ILE A 173 -20.59 -30.58 -5.40
C ILE A 173 -21.18 -31.39 -4.25
N ILE A 174 -20.33 -31.79 -3.32
CA ILE A 174 -20.72 -32.52 -2.11
C ILE A 174 -20.37 -31.69 -0.89
N ASP A 175 -21.31 -31.51 -0.01
CA ASP A 175 -21.09 -31.02 1.34
C ASP A 175 -20.68 -32.21 2.24
N VAL A 176 -19.47 -32.20 2.70
CA VAL A 176 -18.87 -33.28 3.49
C VAL A 176 -19.50 -33.34 4.90
N LEU A 177 -19.91 -32.20 5.46
CA LEU A 177 -20.45 -32.12 6.82
C LEU A 177 -21.81 -32.84 6.94
N ASN A 178 -22.68 -32.67 5.93
CA ASN A 178 -23.97 -33.30 5.93
C ASN A 178 -24.07 -34.53 5.00
N LYS A 179 -22.96 -34.86 4.31
CA LYS A 179 -22.84 -35.97 3.35
C LYS A 179 -23.89 -35.91 2.23
N ARG A 180 -24.20 -34.71 1.74
CA ARG A 180 -25.19 -34.46 0.69
C ARG A 180 -24.53 -33.89 -0.56
N ALA A 181 -25.04 -34.34 -1.71
CA ALA A 181 -24.59 -33.88 -3.02
C ALA A 181 -25.62 -32.95 -3.67
N TYR A 182 -25.14 -31.98 -4.41
CA TYR A 182 -25.98 -30.98 -5.07
C TYR A 182 -25.48 -30.69 -6.49
N GLU A 183 -26.41 -30.53 -7.41
CA GLU A 183 -26.17 -29.96 -8.73
C GLU A 183 -26.79 -28.56 -8.86
N MET A 184 -26.31 -27.78 -9.82
CA MET A 184 -26.91 -26.51 -10.18
C MET A 184 -27.74 -26.68 -11.45
N LYS A 185 -29.05 -26.59 -11.34
CA LYS A 185 -30.01 -26.76 -12.45
C LYS A 185 -30.82 -25.48 -12.62
N ASN A 186 -30.68 -24.81 -13.78
CA ASN A 186 -31.34 -23.52 -14.03
C ASN A 186 -31.17 -22.53 -12.88
N LEU A 187 -29.92 -22.39 -12.39
CA LEU A 187 -29.52 -21.52 -11.27
C LEU A 187 -30.27 -21.84 -9.94
N LYS A 188 -30.78 -23.05 -9.79
CA LYS A 188 -31.34 -23.55 -8.54
C LYS A 188 -30.56 -24.75 -8.05
N ARG A 189 -30.27 -24.77 -6.74
CA ARG A 189 -29.64 -25.91 -6.09
C ARG A 189 -30.62 -27.08 -6.04
N ALA A 190 -30.26 -28.22 -6.59
CA ALA A 190 -31.02 -29.45 -6.54
C ALA A 190 -30.18 -30.53 -5.84
N GLU A 191 -30.77 -31.23 -4.88
CA GLU A 191 -30.09 -32.34 -4.21
C GLU A 191 -30.08 -33.55 -5.13
N ILE A 192 -28.94 -34.25 -5.18
CA ILE A 192 -28.74 -35.48 -5.96
C ILE A 192 -28.15 -36.58 -5.06
N ALA A 193 -28.19 -37.81 -5.50
CA ALA A 193 -27.51 -38.90 -4.79
C ALA A 193 -25.99 -38.69 -4.82
N VAL A 194 -25.32 -38.99 -3.71
CA VAL A 194 -23.87 -39.02 -3.67
C VAL A 194 -23.36 -40.15 -4.56
N PRO A 195 -22.45 -39.92 -5.51
CA PRO A 195 -21.89 -40.97 -6.36
C PRO A 195 -21.15 -42.03 -5.54
N ASP A 196 -21.37 -43.33 -5.88
CA ASP A 196 -20.79 -44.44 -5.14
C ASP A 196 -19.27 -44.41 -5.06
N ASP A 197 -18.60 -43.91 -6.11
CA ASP A 197 -17.15 -43.77 -6.18
C ASP A 197 -16.61 -42.66 -5.25
N LYS A 198 -17.47 -41.83 -4.67
CA LYS A 198 -17.10 -40.75 -3.73
C LYS A 198 -17.39 -41.10 -2.28
N LEU A 199 -18.17 -42.12 -1.97
CA LEU A 199 -18.57 -42.44 -0.62
C LEU A 199 -17.38 -42.66 0.34
N SER A 200 -16.38 -43.44 -0.07
CA SER A 200 -15.21 -43.74 0.77
C SER A 200 -14.36 -42.47 1.06
N VAL A 201 -14.16 -41.60 0.06
CA VAL A 201 -13.41 -40.35 0.22
C VAL A 201 -14.16 -39.38 1.13
N ILE A 202 -15.48 -39.32 1.02
CA ILE A 202 -16.31 -38.45 1.88
C ILE A 202 -16.31 -38.94 3.32
N GLU A 203 -16.31 -40.25 3.54
CA GLU A 203 -16.18 -40.80 4.89
C GLU A 203 -14.85 -40.48 5.51
N GLU A 204 -13.74 -40.67 4.76
CA GLU A 204 -12.40 -40.28 5.20
C GLU A 204 -12.32 -38.78 5.58
N PHE A 205 -12.87 -37.89 4.73
CA PHE A 205 -12.89 -36.47 5.02
C PHE A 205 -13.79 -36.10 6.20
N SER A 206 -14.96 -36.76 6.30
CA SER A 206 -15.87 -36.58 7.44
C SER A 206 -15.22 -36.97 8.75
N ASP A 207 -14.50 -38.10 8.76
CA ASP A 207 -13.79 -38.56 9.97
C ASP A 207 -12.63 -37.64 10.36
N ALA A 208 -11.88 -37.12 9.38
CA ALA A 208 -10.87 -36.09 9.63
C ALA A 208 -11.47 -34.79 10.18
N LEU A 209 -12.66 -34.40 9.72
CA LEU A 209 -13.38 -33.24 10.27
C LEU A 209 -13.90 -33.51 11.71
N LYS A 210 -14.35 -34.72 12.00
CA LYS A 210 -14.76 -35.13 13.37
C LYS A 210 -13.57 -35.05 14.33
N GLU A 211 -12.42 -35.57 13.93
CA GLU A 211 -11.18 -35.49 14.72
C GLU A 211 -10.80 -34.03 15.02
N ALA A 212 -10.79 -33.18 14.00
CA ALA A 212 -10.51 -31.75 14.18
C ALA A 212 -11.54 -31.02 15.06
N VAL A 213 -12.79 -31.40 15.00
CA VAL A 213 -13.87 -30.89 15.89
C VAL A 213 -13.70 -31.41 17.32
N ALA A 214 -13.33 -32.66 17.50
CA ALA A 214 -13.06 -33.24 18.82
C ALA A 214 -11.94 -32.48 19.56
N GLU A 215 -10.91 -32.01 18.85
CA GLU A 215 -9.81 -31.22 19.43
C GLU A 215 -10.25 -29.86 20.00
N THR A 216 -11.45 -29.37 19.66
CA THR A 216 -11.95 -28.05 20.10
C THR A 216 -12.68 -28.08 21.46
N ASP A 217 -13.03 -29.26 22.00
CA ASP A 217 -13.83 -29.39 23.23
C ASP A 217 -13.52 -30.73 23.91
N GLU A 218 -13.15 -30.70 25.22
CA GLU A 218 -12.84 -31.94 26.00
C GLU A 218 -13.94 -32.98 25.96
N ALA A 219 -15.22 -32.56 26.06
CA ALA A 219 -16.35 -33.50 26.06
C ALA A 219 -16.56 -34.16 24.69
N LEU A 220 -16.27 -33.42 23.60
CA LEU A 220 -16.27 -33.98 22.24
C LEU A 220 -15.09 -34.93 22.04
N MET A 221 -13.94 -34.63 22.62
CA MET A 221 -12.75 -35.49 22.55
C MET A 221 -13.01 -36.85 23.23
N ASP A 222 -13.61 -36.84 24.43
CA ASP A 222 -13.96 -38.08 25.15
C ASP A 222 -14.91 -38.95 24.32
N ARG A 223 -15.96 -38.35 23.76
CA ARG A 223 -16.93 -39.06 22.90
C ARG A 223 -16.32 -39.59 21.61
N PHE A 224 -15.34 -38.83 21.02
CA PHE A 224 -14.61 -39.29 19.86
C PHE A 224 -13.83 -40.58 20.14
N PHE A 225 -13.15 -40.65 21.28
CA PHE A 225 -12.45 -41.87 21.69
C PHE A 225 -13.38 -43.04 22.06
N GLU A 226 -14.60 -42.75 22.49
CA GLU A 226 -15.65 -43.77 22.72
C GLU A 226 -16.27 -44.28 21.41
N GLY A 227 -15.97 -43.59 20.29
CA GLY A 227 -16.47 -43.95 18.95
C GLY A 227 -17.88 -43.43 18.66
N ASP A 228 -18.33 -42.41 19.40
CA ASP A 228 -19.61 -41.78 19.22
C ASP A 228 -19.64 -40.84 18.00
N ASP A 229 -20.79 -40.82 17.30
CA ASP A 229 -21.01 -39.83 16.25
C ASP A 229 -21.41 -38.47 16.82
N PHE A 230 -20.98 -37.40 16.11
CA PHE A 230 -21.40 -36.06 16.41
C PHE A 230 -22.64 -35.67 15.59
N THR A 231 -23.53 -34.93 16.22
CA THR A 231 -24.63 -34.29 15.52
C THR A 231 -24.17 -33.21 14.60
N TYR A 232 -24.90 -32.86 13.55
CA TYR A 232 -24.58 -31.74 12.66
C TYR A 232 -24.37 -30.42 13.42
N ALA A 233 -25.18 -30.15 14.45
CA ALA A 233 -25.06 -28.96 15.28
C ALA A 233 -23.75 -28.94 16.09
N GLU A 234 -23.29 -30.06 16.60
CA GLU A 234 -22.00 -30.18 17.29
C GLU A 234 -20.84 -30.00 16.32
N MET A 235 -20.92 -30.58 15.10
CA MET A 235 -19.95 -30.38 14.04
C MET A 235 -19.83 -28.91 13.67
N ILE A 236 -20.93 -28.20 13.43
CA ILE A 236 -20.93 -26.77 13.11
C ILE A 236 -20.33 -25.94 14.26
N LYS A 237 -20.71 -26.20 15.51
CA LYS A 237 -20.19 -25.50 16.69
C LYS A 237 -18.69 -25.68 16.84
N GLY A 238 -18.20 -26.93 16.73
CA GLY A 238 -16.77 -27.23 16.84
C GLY A 238 -15.97 -26.63 15.68
N MET A 239 -16.47 -26.73 14.45
CA MET A 239 -15.83 -26.11 13.30
C MET A 239 -15.78 -24.58 13.41
N HIS A 240 -16.86 -23.93 13.85
CA HIS A 240 -16.89 -22.49 14.11
C HIS A 240 -15.79 -22.09 15.11
N GLN A 241 -15.68 -22.85 16.21
CA GLN A 241 -14.63 -22.62 17.21
C GLN A 241 -13.23 -22.83 16.61
N GLY A 242 -13.00 -23.91 15.88
CA GLY A 242 -11.72 -24.19 15.22
C GLY A 242 -11.32 -23.11 14.19
N VAL A 243 -12.27 -22.58 13.43
CA VAL A 243 -12.02 -21.46 12.51
C VAL A 243 -11.66 -20.19 13.26
N LYS A 244 -12.37 -19.89 14.35
CA LYS A 244 -12.12 -18.73 15.19
C LYS A 244 -10.76 -18.79 15.89
N GLU A 245 -10.35 -19.97 16.34
CA GLU A 245 -9.06 -20.21 17.00
C GLU A 245 -7.89 -20.47 16.03
N LEU A 246 -8.15 -20.47 14.73
CA LEU A 246 -7.18 -20.72 13.66
C LEU A 246 -6.55 -22.13 13.72
N SER A 247 -7.25 -23.05 14.30
CA SER A 247 -6.88 -24.47 14.31
C SER A 247 -7.40 -25.22 13.09
N LEU A 248 -8.42 -24.67 12.39
CA LEU A 248 -9.06 -25.25 11.22
C LEU A 248 -9.28 -24.20 10.12
N PHE A 249 -8.99 -24.56 8.88
CA PHE A 249 -9.22 -23.73 7.69
C PHE A 249 -10.08 -24.49 6.68
N PRO A 250 -11.40 -24.27 6.66
CA PRO A 250 -12.32 -24.90 5.73
C PRO A 250 -11.97 -24.60 4.27
N VAL A 251 -11.95 -25.63 3.43
CA VAL A 251 -11.79 -25.53 1.98
C VAL A 251 -13.12 -25.80 1.30
N LEU A 252 -13.59 -24.82 0.55
CA LEU A 252 -14.77 -24.89 -0.28
C LEU A 252 -14.37 -24.77 -1.75
N CYS A 253 -15.26 -25.13 -2.66
CA CYS A 253 -15.00 -24.99 -4.07
C CYS A 253 -16.25 -24.60 -4.87
N GLY A 254 -16.02 -24.11 -6.08
CA GLY A 254 -17.12 -23.81 -6.99
C GLY A 254 -16.71 -22.96 -8.20
N SER A 255 -17.74 -22.43 -8.87
CA SER A 255 -17.60 -21.54 -10.02
C SER A 255 -18.41 -20.28 -9.82
N GLY A 256 -17.75 -19.13 -9.84
CA GLY A 256 -18.42 -17.83 -9.82
C GLY A 256 -19.24 -17.55 -11.09
N VAL A 257 -18.85 -18.11 -12.24
CA VAL A 257 -19.55 -17.89 -13.51
C VAL A 257 -20.85 -18.68 -13.60
N ASN A 258 -20.83 -19.93 -13.12
CA ASN A 258 -21.97 -20.84 -13.17
C ASN A 258 -22.76 -20.90 -11.85
N CYS A 259 -22.40 -20.08 -10.87
CA CYS A 259 -22.99 -20.05 -9.52
C CYS A 259 -22.94 -21.40 -8.78
N LEU A 260 -22.09 -22.33 -9.23
CA LEU A 260 -21.94 -23.63 -8.58
C LEU A 260 -21.22 -23.43 -7.24
N GLY A 261 -21.78 -23.89 -6.15
CA GLY A 261 -21.24 -23.74 -4.80
C GLY A 261 -21.58 -22.43 -4.11
N SER A 262 -22.14 -21.43 -4.79
CA SER A 262 -22.39 -20.09 -4.20
C SER A 262 -23.36 -20.12 -3.01
N LEU A 263 -24.48 -20.85 -3.10
CA LEU A 263 -25.43 -21.00 -1.98
C LEU A 263 -24.80 -21.73 -0.80
N MET A 264 -24.01 -22.77 -1.07
CA MET A 264 -23.33 -23.55 -0.04
C MET A 264 -22.25 -22.73 0.65
N LEU A 265 -21.54 -21.91 -0.10
CA LEU A 265 -20.59 -20.95 0.48
C LEU A 265 -21.29 -20.00 1.45
N MET A 266 -22.49 -19.48 1.11
CA MET A 266 -23.26 -18.61 2.00
C MET A 266 -23.76 -19.33 3.24
N ASP A 267 -24.21 -20.58 3.12
CA ASP A 267 -24.58 -21.41 4.28
C ASP A 267 -23.38 -21.50 5.25
N HIS A 268 -22.21 -21.90 4.77
CA HIS A 268 -21.01 -22.02 5.61
C HIS A 268 -20.44 -20.69 6.12
N ILE A 269 -20.60 -19.59 5.39
CA ILE A 269 -20.25 -18.25 5.88
C ILE A 269 -21.04 -17.92 7.15
N ILE A 270 -22.34 -18.20 7.16
CA ILE A 270 -23.20 -17.93 8.31
C ILE A 270 -22.86 -18.84 9.48
N ASP A 271 -22.64 -20.12 9.20
CA ASP A 271 -22.47 -21.15 10.21
C ASP A 271 -21.06 -21.18 10.83
N LEU A 272 -20.02 -20.93 10.05
CA LEU A 272 -18.64 -21.17 10.46
C LEU A 272 -17.80 -19.92 10.68
N LEU A 273 -18.11 -18.78 10.01
CA LEU A 273 -17.31 -17.55 10.20
C LEU A 273 -17.83 -16.72 11.38
N PRO A 274 -16.94 -16.07 12.12
CA PRO A 274 -17.33 -15.27 13.28
C PRO A 274 -18.15 -14.05 12.88
N ASN A 275 -19.03 -13.63 13.78
CA ASN A 275 -19.72 -12.35 13.72
C ASN A 275 -18.82 -11.22 14.31
N PRO A 276 -19.17 -9.94 14.12
CA PRO A 276 -18.32 -8.82 14.59
C PRO A 276 -18.06 -8.79 16.11
N VAL A 277 -18.92 -9.37 16.94
CA VAL A 277 -18.72 -9.40 18.41
C VAL A 277 -17.74 -10.50 18.82
N GLU A 278 -17.60 -11.53 18.00
CA GLU A 278 -16.64 -12.63 18.19
C GLU A 278 -15.28 -12.34 17.57
N GLY A 279 -15.17 -11.24 16.82
CA GLY A 279 -13.95 -10.83 16.12
C GLY A 279 -12.80 -10.47 17.06
N ASN A 280 -11.62 -10.27 16.46
CA ASN A 280 -10.42 -9.96 17.21
C ASN A 280 -10.54 -8.61 17.94
N TYR A 281 -9.93 -8.57 19.14
CA TYR A 281 -9.82 -7.34 19.91
C TYR A 281 -8.96 -6.30 19.19
N HIS A 282 -9.36 -5.04 19.30
CA HIS A 282 -8.59 -3.91 18.81
C HIS A 282 -7.81 -3.29 19.96
N LYS A 283 -6.54 -2.98 19.75
CA LYS A 283 -5.80 -2.14 20.69
C LYS A 283 -6.20 -0.70 20.49
N ALA A 284 -6.72 -0.07 21.54
CA ALA A 284 -7.12 1.33 21.54
C ALA A 284 -6.21 2.14 22.48
N THR A 285 -5.88 3.35 22.08
CA THR A 285 -5.15 4.31 22.90
C THR A 285 -6.16 5.35 23.44
N LEU A 286 -6.19 5.51 24.75
CA LEU A 286 -7.00 6.51 25.45
C LEU A 286 -6.38 7.91 25.35
N ALA A 287 -7.13 8.93 25.73
CA ALA A 287 -6.68 10.32 25.71
C ALA A 287 -5.46 10.59 26.62
N ASP A 288 -5.25 9.78 27.66
CA ASP A 288 -4.10 9.84 28.56
C ASP A 288 -2.85 9.08 28.04
N GLY A 289 -2.94 8.49 26.84
CA GLY A 289 -1.86 7.72 26.22
C GLY A 289 -1.80 6.24 26.69
N THR A 290 -2.64 5.80 27.60
CA THR A 290 -2.71 4.40 28.00
C THR A 290 -3.36 3.53 26.90
N THR A 291 -3.01 2.25 26.86
CA THR A 291 -3.56 1.31 25.85
C THR A 291 -4.50 0.34 26.54
N GLU A 292 -5.70 0.17 25.99
CA GLU A 292 -6.67 -0.85 26.41
C GLU A 292 -7.08 -1.77 25.26
N GLU A 293 -7.64 -2.92 25.62
CA GLU A 293 -8.33 -3.77 24.65
C GLU A 293 -9.72 -3.20 24.36
N PHE A 294 -9.97 -2.89 23.11
CA PHE A 294 -11.28 -2.40 22.65
C PHE A 294 -12.09 -3.56 22.10
N VAL A 295 -13.23 -3.81 22.72
CA VAL A 295 -14.15 -4.88 22.33
C VAL A 295 -15.31 -4.27 21.56
N VAL A 296 -15.68 -4.90 20.43
CA VAL A 296 -16.89 -4.57 19.68
C VAL A 296 -18.11 -4.86 20.54
N SER A 297 -18.92 -3.84 20.86
CA SER A 297 -20.00 -3.96 21.86
C SER A 297 -21.30 -3.29 21.39
N PRO A 298 -22.38 -4.09 21.17
CA PRO A 298 -23.68 -3.54 20.82
C PRO A 298 -24.30 -2.59 21.86
N GLY A 299 -24.01 -2.82 23.15
CA GLY A 299 -24.54 -2.01 24.25
C GLY A 299 -23.65 -0.83 24.68
N GLY A 300 -22.54 -0.59 24.01
CA GLY A 300 -21.59 0.49 24.34
C GLY A 300 -22.00 1.85 23.78
N VAL A 301 -21.20 2.87 24.12
CA VAL A 301 -21.35 4.21 23.51
C VAL A 301 -20.94 4.20 22.05
N PRO A 302 -21.57 5.02 21.18
CA PRO A 302 -21.29 5.00 19.76
C PRO A 302 -19.82 5.23 19.41
N SER A 303 -19.26 4.36 18.59
CA SER A 303 -17.94 4.56 17.99
C SER A 303 -17.85 3.87 16.62
N ALA A 304 -17.06 4.48 15.72
CA ALA A 304 -16.86 3.97 14.38
C ALA A 304 -15.43 4.19 13.92
N PHE A 305 -14.91 3.27 13.11
CA PHE A 305 -13.61 3.38 12.47
C PHE A 305 -13.78 3.68 10.98
N VAL A 306 -13.08 4.70 10.50
CA VAL A 306 -13.08 5.10 9.09
C VAL A 306 -12.01 4.30 8.37
N TRP A 307 -12.42 3.30 7.61
CA TRP A 307 -11.48 2.40 6.96
C TRP A 307 -11.19 2.74 5.48
N LYS A 308 -12.05 3.60 4.87
CA LYS A 308 -11.89 4.05 3.48
C LYS A 308 -12.58 5.40 3.29
N THR A 309 -12.04 6.21 2.39
CA THR A 309 -12.66 7.47 1.96
C THR A 309 -12.73 7.50 0.45
N VAL A 310 -13.82 7.99 -0.12
CA VAL A 310 -13.99 8.19 -1.56
C VAL A 310 -14.64 9.54 -1.80
N SER A 311 -14.17 10.27 -2.82
CA SER A 311 -14.75 11.54 -3.24
C SER A 311 -15.29 11.42 -4.67
N ASP A 312 -16.51 11.85 -4.89
CA ASP A 312 -17.12 11.95 -6.20
C ASP A 312 -17.61 13.37 -6.48
N GLN A 313 -18.35 13.57 -7.58
CA GLN A 313 -18.93 14.86 -7.93
C GLN A 313 -19.99 15.35 -6.95
N TYR A 314 -20.53 14.50 -6.08
CA TYR A 314 -21.58 14.82 -5.09
C TYR A 314 -21.01 15.08 -3.70
N GLY A 315 -19.73 14.78 -3.48
CA GLY A 315 -19.02 15.02 -2.24
C GLY A 315 -18.18 13.83 -1.76
N LYS A 316 -17.77 13.91 -0.49
CA LYS A 316 -16.94 12.92 0.17
C LYS A 316 -17.80 11.90 0.93
N TYR A 317 -17.48 10.62 0.79
CA TYR A 317 -18.04 9.50 1.54
C TYR A 317 -16.94 8.90 2.41
N SER A 318 -17.19 8.84 3.72
CA SER A 318 -16.33 8.12 4.67
C SER A 318 -16.94 6.77 4.99
N PHE A 319 -16.32 5.70 4.53
CA PHE A 319 -16.75 4.34 4.81
C PHE A 319 -16.33 3.96 6.23
N VAL A 320 -17.29 3.52 7.01
CA VAL A 320 -17.09 3.22 8.42
C VAL A 320 -17.52 1.80 8.77
N LYS A 321 -16.85 1.21 9.75
CA LYS A 321 -17.32 0.07 10.53
C LYS A 321 -17.74 0.58 11.90
N VAL A 322 -18.99 0.35 12.28
CA VAL A 322 -19.47 0.70 13.62
C VAL A 322 -18.93 -0.33 14.61
N LEU A 323 -18.18 0.12 15.60
CA LEU A 323 -17.50 -0.75 16.55
C LEU A 323 -18.27 -0.89 17.86
N SER A 324 -19.05 0.13 18.22
CA SER A 324 -19.83 0.14 19.46
C SER A 324 -21.11 0.94 19.28
N GLY A 325 -22.17 0.52 19.93
CA GLY A 325 -23.47 1.17 19.89
C GLY A 325 -24.12 1.23 18.51
N GLU A 326 -24.83 2.30 18.26
CA GLU A 326 -25.52 2.59 17.00
C GLU A 326 -25.27 4.04 16.61
N ILE A 327 -25.08 4.32 15.32
CA ILE A 327 -24.96 5.68 14.79
C ILE A 327 -26.12 6.01 13.87
N THR A 328 -26.60 7.27 13.97
CA THR A 328 -27.65 7.86 13.14
C THR A 328 -27.15 9.18 12.55
N SER A 329 -27.90 9.77 11.62
CA SER A 329 -27.56 11.08 11.05
C SER A 329 -27.56 12.24 12.07
N ASP A 330 -28.18 12.06 13.24
CA ASP A 330 -28.21 13.04 14.31
C ASP A 330 -27.12 12.82 15.38
N THR A 331 -26.37 11.73 15.25
CA THR A 331 -25.26 11.40 16.16
C THR A 331 -24.13 12.42 16.00
N THR A 332 -23.58 12.86 17.10
CA THR A 332 -22.39 13.73 17.14
C THR A 332 -21.25 12.97 17.79
N LEU A 333 -20.12 12.87 17.09
CA LEU A 333 -18.93 12.14 17.53
C LEU A 333 -17.72 13.08 17.55
N VAL A 334 -16.71 12.71 18.32
CA VAL A 334 -15.39 13.36 18.34
C VAL A 334 -14.44 12.56 17.46
N ASN A 335 -13.73 13.24 16.58
CA ASN A 335 -12.62 12.63 15.85
C ASN A 335 -11.40 12.55 16.78
N ALA A 336 -10.99 11.33 17.14
CA ALA A 336 -9.92 11.10 18.10
C ALA A 336 -8.56 11.71 17.67
N ARG A 337 -8.31 11.85 16.35
CA ARG A 337 -7.07 12.45 15.82
C ARG A 337 -7.03 13.96 15.97
N THR A 338 -8.15 14.66 15.71
CA THR A 338 -8.20 16.13 15.70
C THR A 338 -8.73 16.72 16.99
N GLY A 339 -9.47 15.94 17.80
CA GLY A 339 -10.23 16.41 18.94
C GLY A 339 -11.48 17.21 18.57
N GLU A 340 -11.77 17.38 17.28
CA GLU A 340 -12.93 18.15 16.83
C GLU A 340 -14.21 17.32 16.88
N THR A 341 -15.30 18.01 17.16
CA THR A 341 -16.64 17.42 17.15
C THR A 341 -17.20 17.41 15.73
N GLU A 342 -17.62 16.24 15.29
CA GLU A 342 -18.23 16.02 13.98
C GLU A 342 -19.69 15.63 14.13
N LYS A 343 -20.60 16.40 13.55
CA LYS A 343 -21.98 15.98 13.37
C LYS A 343 -22.07 15.09 12.14
N LEU A 344 -22.60 13.87 12.30
CA LEU A 344 -22.68 12.93 11.21
C LEU A 344 -23.63 13.43 10.11
N GLY A 345 -23.22 13.23 8.86
CA GLY A 345 -24.07 13.45 7.70
C GLY A 345 -25.04 12.28 7.48
N ARG A 346 -25.63 12.22 6.29
CA ARG A 346 -26.50 11.09 5.91
C ARG A 346 -25.73 9.80 5.90
N LEU A 347 -26.39 8.74 6.30
CA LEU A 347 -25.84 7.40 6.32
C LEU A 347 -26.30 6.61 5.09
N TYR A 348 -25.39 5.80 4.55
CA TYR A 348 -25.64 5.02 3.36
C TYR A 348 -25.20 3.56 3.53
N SER A 349 -25.99 2.66 2.98
CA SER A 349 -25.53 1.32 2.60
C SER A 349 -25.01 1.41 1.16
N MET A 350 -23.77 0.98 0.95
CA MET A 350 -23.11 1.06 -0.36
C MET A 350 -23.12 -0.31 -1.02
N CYS A 351 -23.50 -0.37 -2.31
CA CYS A 351 -23.39 -1.58 -3.13
C CYS A 351 -22.68 -1.20 -4.44
N GLY A 352 -21.37 -1.38 -4.50
CA GLY A 352 -20.54 -0.84 -5.55
C GLY A 352 -20.74 0.68 -5.67
N LYS A 353 -21.15 1.14 -6.86
CA LYS A 353 -21.46 2.56 -7.12
C LYS A 353 -22.78 3.04 -6.52
N LYS A 354 -23.72 2.13 -6.26
CA LYS A 354 -25.06 2.45 -5.77
C LYS A 354 -25.03 2.76 -4.27
N ASN A 355 -25.54 3.91 -3.87
CA ASN A 355 -25.79 4.26 -2.49
C ASN A 355 -27.28 4.20 -2.17
N THR A 356 -27.63 3.71 -0.97
CA THR A 356 -28.99 3.66 -0.46
C THR A 356 -28.98 4.29 0.93
N GLU A 357 -29.74 5.37 1.13
CA GLU A 357 -29.83 6.06 2.42
C GLU A 357 -30.44 5.11 3.47
N VAL A 358 -29.82 5.06 4.65
CA VAL A 358 -30.28 4.27 5.80
C VAL A 358 -30.44 5.18 7.02
N LYS A 359 -31.37 4.80 7.91
CA LYS A 359 -31.64 5.60 9.12
C LYS A 359 -30.56 5.47 10.18
N ALA A 360 -29.97 4.29 10.27
CA ALA A 360 -28.95 3.97 11.26
C ALA A 360 -28.01 2.86 10.75
N LEU A 361 -26.80 2.81 11.32
CA LEU A 361 -25.88 1.69 11.24
C LEU A 361 -25.65 1.14 12.64
N THR A 362 -25.85 -0.16 12.82
CA THR A 362 -25.72 -0.84 14.10
C THR A 362 -24.29 -1.33 14.33
N CYS A 363 -23.97 -1.67 15.57
CA CYS A 363 -22.68 -2.25 15.93
C CYS A 363 -22.33 -3.44 15.03
N GLY A 364 -21.10 -3.45 14.53
CA GLY A 364 -20.57 -4.43 13.60
C GLY A 364 -20.89 -4.16 12.12
N ASP A 365 -21.81 -3.24 11.80
CA ASP A 365 -22.19 -2.98 10.42
C ASP A 365 -21.20 -2.07 9.68
N ILE A 366 -21.15 -2.25 8.37
CA ILE A 366 -20.36 -1.40 7.45
C ILE A 366 -21.32 -0.54 6.63
N GLY A 367 -21.03 0.75 6.58
CA GLY A 367 -21.74 1.72 5.77
C GLY A 367 -20.87 2.91 5.42
N ALA A 368 -21.48 3.97 4.89
CA ALA A 368 -20.79 5.21 4.56
C ALA A 368 -21.52 6.42 5.14
N ILE A 369 -20.75 7.45 5.51
CA ILE A 369 -21.24 8.74 5.98
C ILE A 369 -20.89 9.77 4.92
N GLY A 370 -21.87 10.51 4.44
CA GLY A 370 -21.66 11.57 3.47
C GLY A 370 -21.24 12.90 4.08
N LYS A 371 -20.45 13.69 3.33
CA LYS A 371 -20.10 15.08 3.67
C LYS A 371 -19.27 15.26 4.97
N MET A 372 -18.31 14.36 5.20
CA MET A 372 -17.37 14.42 6.31
C MET A 372 -16.01 14.97 5.82
N ASP A 373 -15.91 16.28 5.57
CA ASP A 373 -14.77 16.87 4.87
C ASP A 373 -13.44 16.76 5.65
N LYS A 374 -13.50 16.85 6.99
CA LYS A 374 -12.31 16.80 7.86
C LYS A 374 -11.87 15.38 8.26
N VAL A 375 -12.73 14.40 8.03
CA VAL A 375 -12.48 13.01 8.39
C VAL A 375 -11.64 12.34 7.31
N LYS A 376 -10.63 11.57 7.73
CA LYS A 376 -9.69 10.84 6.85
C LYS A 376 -9.73 9.34 7.09
N THR A 377 -9.25 8.59 6.13
CA THR A 377 -9.03 7.15 6.27
C THR A 377 -8.09 6.88 7.46
N GLY A 378 -8.48 5.96 8.33
CA GLY A 378 -7.76 5.65 9.58
C GLY A 378 -8.26 6.40 10.82
N ASP A 379 -9.17 7.37 10.68
CA ASP A 379 -9.73 8.09 11.82
C ASP A 379 -10.68 7.22 12.66
N THR A 380 -10.67 7.43 13.96
CA THR A 380 -11.64 6.86 14.88
C THR A 380 -12.60 7.96 15.34
N LEU A 381 -13.90 7.73 15.17
CA LEU A 381 -14.97 8.61 15.60
C LEU A 381 -15.61 8.02 16.86
N CYS A 382 -15.66 8.79 17.95
CA CYS A 382 -16.08 8.32 19.26
C CYS A 382 -17.10 9.23 19.91
N ASP A 383 -17.93 8.64 20.78
CA ASP A 383 -18.75 9.45 21.71
C ASP A 383 -17.83 10.28 22.62
N PRO A 384 -18.16 11.56 22.89
CA PRO A 384 -17.37 12.42 23.77
C PRO A 384 -17.10 11.85 25.18
N ARG A 385 -17.97 10.95 25.65
CA ARG A 385 -17.82 10.28 26.95
C ARG A 385 -16.72 9.23 26.99
N LYS A 386 -16.33 8.68 25.83
CA LYS A 386 -15.24 7.70 25.71
C LYS A 386 -14.50 7.90 24.40
N VAL A 387 -13.48 8.75 24.42
CA VAL A 387 -12.63 9.00 23.25
C VAL A 387 -11.47 8.03 23.24
N VAL A 388 -11.40 7.21 22.20
CA VAL A 388 -10.33 6.22 21.98
C VAL A 388 -9.78 6.36 20.57
N SER A 389 -8.49 6.19 20.40
CA SER A 389 -7.83 6.13 19.09
C SER A 389 -7.43 4.70 18.77
N LEU A 390 -7.91 4.15 17.68
CA LEU A 390 -7.50 2.85 17.19
C LEU A 390 -6.25 2.98 16.31
N LYS A 391 -5.41 1.94 16.29
CA LYS A 391 -4.26 1.89 15.41
C LYS A 391 -4.72 2.05 13.96
N GLY A 392 -4.08 2.95 13.24
CA GLY A 392 -4.33 3.21 11.81
C GLY A 392 -4.05 2.00 10.92
N ILE A 393 -4.27 2.17 9.63
CA ILE A 393 -4.04 1.13 8.61
C ILE A 393 -2.54 1.07 8.31
N PRO A 394 -1.89 -0.10 8.41
CA PRO A 394 -0.47 -0.25 8.11
C PRO A 394 -0.27 -0.39 6.60
N TYR A 395 -0.01 0.71 5.91
CA TYR A 395 0.39 0.68 4.50
C TYR A 395 1.84 0.23 4.35
N ALA A 396 2.12 -0.50 3.26
CA ALA A 396 3.49 -0.85 2.91
C ALA A 396 4.28 0.42 2.51
N PRO A 397 5.60 0.47 2.76
CA PRO A 397 6.43 1.57 2.26
C PRO A 397 6.35 1.67 0.73
N THR A 398 6.39 2.91 0.23
CA THR A 398 6.48 3.16 -1.21
C THR A 398 7.84 2.70 -1.74
N CYS A 399 7.86 2.04 -2.90
CA CYS A 399 9.07 1.47 -3.47
C CYS A 399 9.37 1.92 -4.91
N TYR A 400 8.41 2.61 -5.56
CA TYR A 400 8.57 3.12 -6.91
C TYR A 400 8.26 4.62 -6.97
N SER A 401 9.20 5.42 -7.49
CA SER A 401 9.13 6.88 -7.48
C SER A 401 9.37 7.45 -8.86
N MET A 402 8.51 8.40 -9.27
CA MET A 402 8.63 9.15 -10.52
C MET A 402 8.38 10.63 -10.26
N ALA A 403 9.05 11.49 -11.03
CA ALA A 403 8.68 12.90 -11.08
C ALA A 403 7.39 13.06 -11.90
N ILE A 404 6.50 13.93 -11.44
CA ILE A 404 5.26 14.25 -12.15
C ILE A 404 5.21 15.73 -12.49
N ALA A 405 4.86 16.04 -13.73
CA ALA A 405 4.71 17.41 -14.21
C ALA A 405 3.45 17.53 -15.08
N PRO A 406 2.80 18.71 -15.11
CA PRO A 406 1.73 18.95 -16.06
C PRO A 406 2.27 19.01 -17.49
N LYS A 407 1.47 18.56 -18.47
CA LYS A 407 1.80 18.74 -19.89
C LYS A 407 1.77 20.21 -20.31
N VAL A 408 0.94 21.00 -19.66
CA VAL A 408 0.77 22.43 -19.92
C VAL A 408 1.39 23.22 -18.77
N LYS A 409 2.40 24.05 -19.07
CA LYS A 409 3.02 24.92 -18.07
C LYS A 409 2.00 25.81 -17.36
N GLY A 410 2.19 26.02 -16.05
CA GLY A 410 1.29 26.82 -15.21
C GLY A 410 0.13 26.03 -14.58
N GLN A 411 0.11 24.72 -14.71
CA GLN A 411 -0.86 23.84 -14.05
C GLN A 411 -0.28 23.03 -12.89
N GLU A 412 0.92 23.37 -12.42
CA GLU A 412 1.64 22.66 -11.35
C GLU A 412 0.83 22.60 -10.06
N GLU A 413 0.20 23.71 -9.67
CA GLU A 413 -0.66 23.78 -8.49
C GLU A 413 -1.89 22.87 -8.60
N LYS A 414 -2.47 22.76 -9.81
CA LYS A 414 -3.61 21.86 -10.04
C LYS A 414 -3.22 20.39 -9.93
N VAL A 415 -2.01 20.01 -10.40
CA VAL A 415 -1.48 18.65 -10.22
C VAL A 415 -1.34 18.35 -8.72
N GLY A 416 -0.70 19.25 -7.97
CA GLY A 416 -0.51 19.09 -6.52
C GLY A 416 -1.85 18.98 -5.77
N THR A 417 -2.80 19.86 -6.07
CA THR A 417 -4.12 19.86 -5.44
C THR A 417 -4.90 18.57 -5.76
N GLY A 418 -4.87 18.14 -7.04
CA GLY A 418 -5.53 16.91 -7.47
C GLY A 418 -4.95 15.68 -6.79
N LEU A 419 -3.61 15.57 -6.74
CA LEU A 419 -2.93 14.46 -6.08
C LEU A 419 -3.17 14.44 -4.56
N ASN A 420 -3.19 15.58 -3.90
CA ASN A 420 -3.50 15.66 -2.47
C ASN A 420 -4.92 15.15 -2.17
N ARG A 421 -5.89 15.45 -3.03
CA ARG A 421 -7.25 14.90 -2.91
C ARG A 421 -7.28 13.39 -3.15
N LEU A 422 -6.53 12.89 -4.14
CA LEU A 422 -6.40 11.44 -4.37
C LEU A 422 -5.69 10.74 -3.20
N ASN A 423 -4.74 11.41 -2.53
CA ASN A 423 -4.06 10.87 -1.36
C ASN A 423 -4.97 10.76 -0.12
N GLU A 424 -6.00 11.58 -0.04
CA GLU A 424 -7.03 11.40 0.99
C GLU A 424 -7.85 10.11 0.78
N GLU A 425 -7.99 9.65 -0.48
CA GLU A 425 -8.67 8.41 -0.83
C GLU A 425 -7.75 7.20 -0.73
N ASP A 426 -6.50 7.34 -1.16
CA ASP A 426 -5.47 6.30 -1.15
C ASP A 426 -4.20 6.80 -0.44
N PRO A 427 -4.08 6.61 0.87
CA PRO A 427 -2.89 7.01 1.62
C PRO A 427 -1.65 6.14 1.36
N SER A 428 -1.73 5.14 0.47
CA SER A 428 -0.62 4.22 0.19
C SER A 428 0.45 4.80 -0.75
N PHE A 429 0.21 5.99 -1.32
CA PHE A 429 1.24 6.72 -2.07
C PHE A 429 1.65 8.01 -1.36
N THR A 430 2.79 8.56 -1.71
CA THR A 430 3.31 9.81 -1.15
C THR A 430 3.63 10.83 -2.23
N LEU A 431 3.53 12.11 -1.88
CA LEU A 431 3.83 13.23 -2.75
C LEU A 431 4.80 14.16 -2.05
N VAL A 432 5.99 14.34 -2.64
CA VAL A 432 7.06 15.17 -2.06
C VAL A 432 7.54 16.20 -3.08
N ASN A 433 7.52 17.48 -2.68
CA ASN A 433 8.15 18.52 -3.47
C ASN A 433 9.65 18.55 -3.11
N ASN A 434 10.48 18.04 -4.02
CA ASN A 434 11.94 18.05 -3.84
C ASN A 434 12.49 19.44 -4.19
N ALA A 435 12.91 20.18 -3.16
CA ALA A 435 13.41 21.55 -3.31
C ALA A 435 14.72 21.64 -4.11
N GLU A 436 15.56 20.60 -4.08
CA GLU A 436 16.84 20.56 -4.78
C GLU A 436 16.66 20.34 -6.28
N THR A 437 15.91 19.31 -6.64
CA THR A 437 15.65 18.97 -8.05
C THR A 437 14.50 19.78 -8.64
N LYS A 438 13.80 20.57 -7.82
CA LYS A 438 12.60 21.35 -8.16
C LYS A 438 11.52 20.51 -8.86
N GLN A 439 11.42 19.27 -8.45
CA GLN A 439 10.47 18.30 -8.98
C GLN A 439 9.44 17.90 -7.94
N LEU A 440 8.21 17.72 -8.37
CA LEU A 440 7.18 17.03 -7.61
C LEU A 440 7.37 15.54 -7.82
N VAL A 441 7.72 14.80 -6.76
CA VAL A 441 7.98 13.36 -6.81
C VAL A 441 6.77 12.61 -6.24
N LEU A 442 6.22 11.72 -7.05
CA LEU A 442 5.13 10.81 -6.73
C LEU A 442 5.70 9.42 -6.49
N SER A 443 5.47 8.87 -5.28
CA SER A 443 5.97 7.54 -4.90
C SER A 443 4.83 6.62 -4.48
N GLY A 444 4.84 5.40 -4.99
CA GLY A 444 3.80 4.41 -4.73
C GLY A 444 4.35 2.98 -4.65
N ALA A 445 3.44 2.02 -4.69
CA ALA A 445 3.75 0.60 -4.65
C ALA A 445 4.30 0.06 -5.98
N GLY A 446 3.98 0.70 -7.11
CA GLY A 446 4.46 0.29 -8.42
C GLY A 446 3.98 1.20 -9.56
N ASP A 447 4.35 0.85 -10.76
CA ASP A 447 4.07 1.62 -11.99
C ASP A 447 2.58 1.71 -12.30
N GLN A 448 1.82 0.62 -12.13
CA GLN A 448 0.38 0.61 -12.38
C GLN A 448 -0.38 1.57 -11.46
N GLN A 449 0.02 1.69 -10.18
CA GLN A 449 -0.60 2.64 -9.26
C GLN A 449 -0.36 4.08 -9.74
N LEU A 450 0.88 4.42 -10.10
CA LEU A 450 1.21 5.76 -10.56
C LEU A 450 0.46 6.11 -11.85
N ASP A 451 0.37 5.19 -12.79
CA ASP A 451 -0.39 5.35 -14.03
C ASP A 451 -1.89 5.59 -13.79
N VAL A 452 -2.48 4.88 -12.81
CA VAL A 452 -3.88 5.08 -12.41
C VAL A 452 -4.07 6.47 -11.80
N LEU A 453 -3.14 6.94 -10.97
CA LEU A 453 -3.20 8.28 -10.38
C LEU A 453 -3.16 9.37 -11.46
N VAL A 454 -2.29 9.24 -12.46
CA VAL A 454 -2.24 10.16 -13.62
C VAL A 454 -3.55 10.13 -14.43
N ALA A 455 -4.11 8.94 -14.67
CA ALA A 455 -5.38 8.81 -15.36
C ALA A 455 -6.55 9.43 -14.56
N LYS A 456 -6.57 9.26 -13.23
CA LYS A 456 -7.55 9.90 -12.35
C LYS A 456 -7.39 11.42 -12.28
N LEU A 457 -6.17 11.95 -12.32
CA LEU A 457 -5.93 13.39 -12.45
C LEU A 457 -6.62 13.96 -13.69
N LYS A 458 -6.48 13.27 -14.83
CA LYS A 458 -7.11 13.69 -16.09
C LYS A 458 -8.63 13.58 -16.03
N SER A 459 -9.16 12.43 -15.62
CA SER A 459 -10.59 12.15 -15.67
C SER A 459 -11.40 12.93 -14.62
N ARG A 460 -10.86 13.14 -13.40
CA ARG A 460 -11.58 13.78 -12.30
C ARG A 460 -11.27 15.28 -12.16
N PHE A 461 -10.04 15.70 -12.47
CA PHE A 461 -9.59 17.08 -12.27
C PHE A 461 -9.26 17.83 -13.56
N GLY A 462 -9.35 17.16 -14.72
CA GLY A 462 -9.09 17.77 -16.03
C GLY A 462 -7.63 18.20 -16.23
N VAL A 463 -6.69 17.56 -15.56
CA VAL A 463 -5.25 17.91 -15.62
C VAL A 463 -4.49 16.78 -16.31
N ASP A 464 -3.92 17.07 -17.47
CA ASP A 464 -3.00 16.16 -18.14
C ASP A 464 -1.60 16.29 -17.53
N ALA A 465 -1.06 15.20 -16.98
CA ALA A 465 0.27 15.11 -16.42
C ALA A 465 1.10 14.02 -17.09
N VAL A 466 2.41 14.11 -16.94
CA VAL A 466 3.38 13.11 -17.41
C VAL A 466 4.28 12.69 -16.27
N LEU A 467 4.64 11.41 -16.27
CA LEU A 467 5.65 10.85 -15.38
C LEU A 467 7.00 10.82 -16.12
N SER A 468 8.06 11.14 -15.41
CA SER A 468 9.45 11.03 -15.87
C SER A 468 10.32 10.49 -14.72
N PRO A 469 11.47 9.89 -15.00
CA PRO A 469 12.41 9.50 -13.95
C PRO A 469 12.73 10.70 -13.03
N ALA A 470 12.72 10.46 -11.72
CA ALA A 470 13.10 11.50 -10.77
C ALA A 470 14.59 11.81 -10.91
N LYS A 471 14.94 13.10 -10.90
CA LYS A 471 16.34 13.52 -10.95
C LYS A 471 17.07 13.10 -9.69
N VAL A 472 18.29 12.66 -9.86
CA VAL A 472 19.20 12.34 -8.75
C VAL A 472 19.79 13.65 -8.21
N ALA A 473 19.77 13.82 -6.90
CA ALA A 473 20.35 14.97 -6.23
C ALA A 473 21.88 14.81 -6.14
N TYR A 474 22.58 15.03 -7.24
CA TYR A 474 24.05 15.03 -7.25
C TYR A 474 24.58 16.25 -6.48
N ARG A 475 25.85 16.15 -6.05
CA ARG A 475 26.62 17.23 -5.43
C ARG A 475 27.94 17.41 -6.16
N GLU A 476 28.57 18.54 -5.92
CA GLU A 476 29.97 18.78 -6.36
C GLU A 476 30.85 19.06 -5.15
N LYS A 477 32.09 18.63 -5.19
CA LYS A 477 33.13 19.04 -4.22
C LYS A 477 34.46 19.31 -4.90
N ILE A 478 35.34 20.04 -4.22
CA ILE A 478 36.72 20.25 -4.67
C ILE A 478 37.68 19.30 -3.95
N LYS A 479 38.81 19.00 -4.61
CA LYS A 479 39.86 18.16 -4.06
C LYS A 479 41.14 18.94 -3.75
N LYS A 480 41.27 20.15 -4.28
CA LYS A 480 42.49 20.96 -4.21
C LYS A 480 42.16 22.33 -3.65
N LYS A 481 43.02 22.79 -2.75
CA LYS A 481 43.05 24.17 -2.28
C LYS A 481 43.41 25.10 -3.43
N VAL A 482 42.69 26.20 -3.57
CA VAL A 482 42.89 27.25 -4.59
C VAL A 482 42.65 28.62 -3.99
N GLU A 483 43.28 29.62 -4.60
CA GLU A 483 43.06 31.03 -4.27
C GLU A 483 42.65 31.77 -5.53
N ALA A 484 41.71 32.68 -5.39
CA ALA A 484 41.24 33.48 -6.53
C ALA A 484 40.92 34.92 -6.14
N HIS A 485 41.04 35.77 -7.13
CA HIS A 485 40.76 37.20 -7.05
C HIS A 485 39.43 37.52 -7.74
N GLY A 486 38.47 38.03 -7.00
CA GLY A 486 37.20 38.49 -7.56
C GLY A 486 37.10 40.01 -7.51
N ARG A 487 36.93 40.63 -8.67
CA ARG A 487 36.79 42.08 -8.76
C ARG A 487 35.58 42.48 -9.57
N HIS A 488 34.64 43.19 -8.92
CA HIS A 488 33.51 43.81 -9.57
C HIS A 488 33.69 45.32 -9.63
N LYS A 489 33.80 45.85 -10.85
CA LYS A 489 33.92 47.31 -11.09
C LYS A 489 32.93 47.69 -12.20
N LYS A 490 31.99 48.59 -11.88
CA LYS A 490 31.04 49.14 -12.86
C LYS A 490 30.96 50.65 -12.68
N GLN A 491 31.22 51.38 -13.76
CA GLN A 491 31.10 52.85 -13.84
C GLN A 491 30.15 53.17 -14.99
N THR A 492 28.91 53.51 -14.68
CA THR A 492 27.92 53.97 -15.67
C THR A 492 27.14 55.10 -15.05
N GLY A 493 27.42 56.35 -15.48
CA GLY A 493 26.66 57.58 -15.26
C GLY A 493 25.87 57.71 -13.93
N GLY A 494 26.53 57.70 -12.78
CA GLY A 494 25.95 57.77 -11.44
C GLY A 494 26.93 57.25 -10.38
N SER A 495 26.46 56.83 -9.19
CA SER A 495 27.33 56.19 -8.19
C SER A 495 27.88 54.87 -8.76
N GLY A 496 29.20 54.70 -8.79
CA GLY A 496 29.89 53.50 -9.25
C GLY A 496 29.61 52.29 -8.33
N GLN A 497 30.03 51.11 -8.79
CA GLN A 497 30.07 49.91 -7.97
C GLN A 497 31.49 49.36 -7.93
N PHE A 498 32.05 49.16 -6.76
CA PHE A 498 33.40 48.65 -6.57
C PHE A 498 33.41 47.60 -5.42
N GLY A 499 33.85 46.39 -5.75
CA GLY A 499 34.09 45.30 -4.78
C GLY A 499 35.30 44.51 -5.25
N ASP A 500 36.22 44.22 -4.34
CA ASP A 500 37.50 43.56 -4.64
C ASP A 500 37.87 42.65 -3.47
N VAL A 501 37.96 41.35 -3.73
CA VAL A 501 38.18 40.31 -2.70
C VAL A 501 39.16 39.25 -3.18
N TRP A 502 40.00 38.80 -2.29
CA TRP A 502 40.84 37.62 -2.45
C TRP A 502 40.32 36.55 -1.51
N VAL A 503 39.91 35.40 -2.07
CA VAL A 503 39.31 34.30 -1.32
C VAL A 503 40.12 33.03 -1.56
N ARG A 504 40.41 32.35 -0.47
CA ARG A 504 41.02 31.02 -0.45
C ARG A 504 39.93 30.00 -0.26
N PHE A 505 39.89 29.01 -1.13
CA PHE A 505 38.95 27.89 -1.08
C PHE A 505 39.67 26.58 -0.76
N GLU A 506 39.20 25.85 0.23
CA GLU A 506 39.80 24.61 0.70
C GLU A 506 38.71 23.55 0.86
N PRO A 507 38.99 22.26 0.50
CA PRO A 507 38.07 21.17 0.87
C PRO A 507 38.04 21.02 2.38
N GLN A 508 36.85 20.69 2.92
CA GLN A 508 36.67 20.36 4.33
C GLN A 508 35.66 19.20 4.49
N GLU A 509 35.74 18.48 5.60
CA GLU A 509 34.94 17.28 5.89
C GLU A 509 34.12 17.43 7.19
N GLU A 510 34.14 18.62 7.81
CA GLU A 510 33.48 18.87 9.08
C GLU A 510 31.95 18.97 8.94
N GLN A 511 31.49 19.56 7.83
CA GLN A 511 30.08 19.74 7.52
C GLN A 511 29.82 19.90 6.01
N ASP A 512 28.60 19.64 5.55
CA ASP A 512 28.25 19.82 4.14
C ASP A 512 28.09 21.28 3.75
N ASP A 513 27.68 22.15 4.66
CA ASP A 513 27.50 23.56 4.41
C ASP A 513 28.85 24.32 4.27
N LEU A 514 28.77 25.46 3.59
CA LEU A 514 29.92 26.36 3.43
C LEU A 514 30.41 26.88 4.79
N ILE A 515 31.70 26.68 5.08
CA ILE A 515 32.37 27.34 6.19
C ILE A 515 33.00 28.64 5.67
N PHE A 516 32.62 29.79 6.25
CA PHE A 516 33.19 31.10 5.90
C PHE A 516 34.02 31.67 7.03
N ASP A 517 35.29 31.97 6.73
CA ASP A 517 36.25 32.59 7.65
C ASP A 517 36.77 33.93 7.10
N VAL A 518 37.14 34.80 8.01
CA VAL A 518 37.74 36.11 7.67
C VAL A 518 39.12 36.24 8.30
N ALA A 519 40.14 36.37 7.45
CA ALA A 519 41.55 36.54 7.83
C ALA A 519 42.17 37.85 7.27
N VAL A 520 41.33 38.86 7.00
CA VAL A 520 41.76 40.15 6.44
C VAL A 520 42.60 40.93 7.47
N VAL A 521 43.77 41.38 7.05
CA VAL A 521 44.69 42.19 7.87
C VAL A 521 44.65 43.64 7.41
N GLY A 522 44.80 44.58 8.35
CA GLY A 522 44.92 46.01 8.03
C GLY A 522 43.67 46.71 7.53
N GLY A 523 42.50 46.04 7.56
CA GLY A 523 41.24 46.66 7.15
C GLY A 523 41.09 46.84 5.64
N ALA A 524 41.79 46.03 4.84
CA ALA A 524 41.72 46.03 3.37
C ALA A 524 40.28 45.83 2.86
N VAL A 525 39.49 45.02 3.53
CA VAL A 525 38.03 44.92 3.38
C VAL A 525 37.39 45.37 4.67
N PRO A 526 36.56 46.44 4.68
CA PRO A 526 35.82 46.85 5.85
C PRO A 526 34.85 45.75 6.38
N LYS A 527 34.82 45.56 7.71
CA LYS A 527 34.07 44.47 8.37
C LYS A 527 32.56 44.43 8.03
N ASN A 528 31.98 45.58 7.74
CA ASN A 528 30.56 45.67 7.35
C ASN A 528 30.27 45.02 6.00
N PHE A 529 31.27 44.74 5.14
CA PHE A 529 31.08 44.02 3.87
C PHE A 529 31.29 42.51 3.97
N ASN A 530 31.86 41.99 5.08
CA ASN A 530 32.05 40.56 5.27
C ASN A 530 30.74 39.74 5.12
N PRO A 531 29.60 40.18 5.68
CA PRO A 531 28.32 39.46 5.47
C PRO A 531 27.84 39.43 4.00
N ALA A 532 28.21 40.48 3.23
CA ALA A 532 27.88 40.53 1.81
C ALA A 532 28.75 39.55 0.99
N VAL A 533 30.02 39.38 1.34
CA VAL A 533 30.93 38.38 0.76
C VAL A 533 30.41 36.97 1.07
N GLU A 534 30.12 36.70 2.33
CA GLU A 534 29.55 35.41 2.77
C GLU A 534 28.25 35.06 2.01
N LYS A 535 27.32 36.02 1.92
CA LYS A 535 26.06 35.86 1.18
C LYS A 535 26.29 35.60 -0.31
N GLY A 536 27.32 36.24 -0.91
CA GLY A 536 27.72 35.98 -2.29
C GLY A 536 28.25 34.57 -2.50
N LEU A 537 29.04 34.05 -1.56
CA LEU A 537 29.55 32.69 -1.60
C LEU A 537 28.48 31.65 -1.34
N GLN A 538 27.57 31.90 -0.39
CA GLN A 538 26.40 31.04 -0.13
C GLN A 538 25.48 30.89 -1.35
N GLU A 539 25.34 31.94 -2.14
CA GLU A 539 24.60 31.87 -3.42
C GLU A 539 25.41 31.14 -4.50
N ALA A 540 26.73 31.38 -4.57
CA ALA A 540 27.60 30.79 -5.58
C ALA A 540 27.71 29.26 -5.44
N VAL A 541 27.79 28.73 -4.21
CA VAL A 541 27.88 27.28 -3.95
C VAL A 541 26.63 26.50 -4.38
N GLN A 542 25.54 27.18 -4.63
CA GLN A 542 24.31 26.51 -5.13
C GLN A 542 24.46 26.06 -6.59
N LYS A 543 25.49 26.52 -7.31
CA LYS A 543 25.72 26.13 -8.70
C LYS A 543 27.23 25.85 -8.91
N GLY A 544 27.58 24.57 -8.88
CA GLY A 544 28.94 24.08 -9.09
C GLY A 544 29.43 24.20 -10.53
N PRO A 545 30.72 24.05 -10.77
CA PRO A 545 31.36 24.31 -12.06
C PRO A 545 31.24 23.19 -13.09
N LEU A 546 30.95 21.95 -12.69
CA LEU A 546 30.92 20.79 -13.59
C LEU A 546 29.58 20.63 -14.29
N ALA A 547 28.53 20.54 -13.50
CA ALA A 547 27.17 20.21 -13.96
C ALA A 547 26.10 21.11 -13.30
N GLY A 548 26.52 22.13 -12.55
CA GLY A 548 25.64 23.07 -11.89
C GLY A 548 24.96 22.52 -10.63
N TYR A 549 25.42 21.41 -10.08
CA TYR A 549 24.91 20.87 -8.83
C TYR A 549 25.48 21.64 -7.62
N PRO A 550 24.75 21.66 -6.47
CA PRO A 550 25.23 22.32 -5.27
C PRO A 550 26.59 21.77 -4.80
N MET A 551 27.49 22.68 -4.39
CA MET A 551 28.77 22.30 -3.82
C MET A 551 28.68 22.07 -2.32
N VAL A 552 29.36 21.04 -1.82
CA VAL A 552 29.42 20.66 -0.41
C VAL A 552 30.88 20.55 0.06
N GLY A 553 31.05 20.56 1.38
CA GLY A 553 32.35 20.36 2.01
C GLY A 553 33.38 21.45 1.59
N LEU A 554 32.97 22.73 1.53
CA LEU A 554 33.81 23.85 1.11
C LEU A 554 34.06 24.81 2.27
N LYS A 555 35.33 25.15 2.47
CA LYS A 555 35.74 26.26 3.33
C LYS A 555 36.24 27.41 2.47
N ALA A 556 35.73 28.61 2.71
CA ALA A 556 36.15 29.85 2.06
C ALA A 556 36.70 30.82 3.09
N THR A 557 37.92 31.29 2.87
CA THR A 557 38.56 32.28 3.75
C THR A 557 38.80 33.54 2.95
N LEU A 558 38.16 34.64 3.35
CA LEU A 558 38.43 35.97 2.85
C LEU A 558 39.72 36.48 3.53
N TYR A 559 40.81 36.68 2.79
CA TYR A 559 42.09 37.02 3.39
C TYR A 559 42.66 38.36 2.93
N ASP A 560 42.21 38.92 1.77
CA ASP A 560 42.64 40.22 1.28
C ASP A 560 41.58 40.86 0.36
N GLY A 561 41.76 42.08 -0.03
CA GLY A 561 40.90 42.83 -0.95
C GLY A 561 41.18 44.31 -0.96
N SER A 562 40.30 45.09 -1.59
CA SER A 562 40.33 46.55 -1.53
C SER A 562 38.93 47.13 -1.62
N TYR A 563 38.77 48.36 -1.17
CA TYR A 563 37.50 49.09 -1.25
C TYR A 563 37.70 50.49 -1.79
N HIS A 564 36.64 51.06 -2.35
CA HIS A 564 36.61 52.46 -2.77
C HIS A 564 35.68 53.24 -1.83
N PRO A 565 36.14 54.40 -1.25
CA PRO A 565 35.38 55.11 -0.23
C PRO A 565 33.95 55.53 -0.63
N VAL A 566 33.71 55.73 -1.95
CA VAL A 566 32.43 56.21 -2.48
C VAL A 566 31.66 55.12 -3.22
N ASP A 567 32.34 54.25 -4.00
CA ASP A 567 31.69 53.32 -4.92
C ASP A 567 31.52 51.90 -4.32
N SER A 568 32.07 51.63 -3.15
CA SER A 568 31.93 50.32 -2.49
C SER A 568 30.59 50.20 -1.80
N ASN A 569 29.87 49.10 -2.07
CA ASN A 569 28.62 48.73 -1.45
C ASN A 569 28.46 47.22 -1.31
N GLU A 570 27.50 46.76 -0.54
CA GLU A 570 27.27 45.35 -0.29
C GLU A 570 27.06 44.53 -1.56
N MET A 571 26.33 45.06 -2.55
CA MET A 571 26.07 44.39 -3.81
C MET A 571 27.37 44.16 -4.59
N ALA A 572 28.27 45.13 -4.60
CA ALA A 572 29.55 45.03 -5.31
C ALA A 572 30.46 43.95 -4.68
N PHE A 573 30.51 43.86 -3.34
CA PHE A 573 31.26 42.82 -2.64
C PHE A 573 30.64 41.45 -2.79
N LYS A 574 29.32 41.35 -2.80
CA LYS A 574 28.56 40.09 -3.11
C LYS A 574 28.97 39.60 -4.52
N LEU A 575 28.91 40.45 -5.52
CA LEU A 575 29.28 40.10 -6.90
C LEU A 575 30.76 39.76 -7.04
N ALA A 576 31.66 40.47 -6.34
CA ALA A 576 33.09 40.16 -6.31
C ALA A 576 33.35 38.76 -5.74
N ALA A 577 32.67 38.38 -4.67
CA ALA A 577 32.74 37.05 -4.09
C ALA A 577 32.30 35.96 -5.08
N ILE A 578 31.19 36.16 -5.79
CA ILE A 578 30.71 35.25 -6.84
C ILE A 578 31.72 35.10 -7.99
N LEU A 579 32.40 36.22 -8.37
CA LEU A 579 33.43 36.16 -9.41
C LEU A 579 34.66 35.39 -8.94
N ALA A 580 35.12 35.59 -7.69
CA ALA A 580 36.23 34.84 -7.11
C ALA A 580 35.93 33.33 -7.10
N PHE A 581 34.72 32.96 -6.71
CA PHE A 581 34.27 31.56 -6.74
C PHE A 581 34.30 30.96 -8.16
N LYS A 582 33.72 31.65 -9.14
CA LYS A 582 33.68 31.19 -10.53
C LYS A 582 35.08 31.01 -11.16
N GLU A 583 36.04 31.84 -10.78
CA GLU A 583 37.42 31.71 -11.23
C GLU A 583 38.17 30.56 -10.54
N ALA A 584 37.93 30.38 -9.24
CA ALA A 584 38.59 29.37 -8.44
C ALA A 584 38.19 27.95 -8.80
N MET A 585 36.87 27.68 -8.89
CA MET A 585 36.32 26.35 -8.88
C MET A 585 36.80 25.43 -10.02
N PRO A 586 36.95 25.87 -11.29
CA PRO A 586 37.47 25.00 -12.35
C PRO A 586 38.90 24.50 -12.08
N ASN A 587 39.71 25.27 -11.32
CA ASN A 587 41.10 24.97 -11.00
C ASN A 587 41.26 24.14 -9.70
N ALA A 588 40.20 23.93 -8.97
CA ALA A 588 40.17 23.26 -7.68
C ALA A 588 40.01 21.71 -7.76
N MET A 589 40.14 21.12 -8.96
CA MET A 589 39.88 19.70 -9.21
C MET A 589 38.47 19.29 -8.75
N PRO A 590 37.41 19.90 -9.31
CA PRO A 590 36.07 19.58 -8.93
C PRO A 590 35.69 18.13 -9.32
N THR A 591 34.83 17.49 -8.53
CA THR A 591 34.35 16.13 -8.74
C THR A 591 32.87 16.03 -8.38
N LEU A 592 32.13 15.09 -9.00
CA LEU A 592 30.75 14.82 -8.69
C LEU A 592 30.62 13.82 -7.54
N LEU A 593 29.63 14.04 -6.71
CA LEU A 593 29.17 13.11 -5.69
C LEU A 593 27.77 12.59 -6.03
N GLU A 594 27.53 11.30 -5.83
CA GLU A 594 26.23 10.66 -5.95
C GLU A 594 25.72 10.19 -4.59
N PRO A 595 24.39 10.22 -4.37
CA PRO A 595 23.80 9.65 -3.16
C PRO A 595 23.88 8.13 -3.20
N VAL A 596 24.39 7.54 -2.12
CA VAL A 596 24.43 6.09 -1.88
C VAL A 596 23.41 5.76 -0.80
N GLY A 597 22.63 4.73 -1.04
CA GLY A 597 21.62 4.24 -0.12
C GLY A 597 21.96 2.90 0.49
N ALA A 598 21.53 2.70 1.74
CA ALA A 598 21.48 1.41 2.39
C ALA A 598 20.22 0.66 1.90
N LEU A 599 20.43 -0.47 1.25
CA LEU A 599 19.41 -1.33 0.68
C LEU A 599 19.31 -2.63 1.49
N ALA A 600 18.09 -3.02 1.86
CA ALA A 600 17.81 -4.33 2.42
C ALA A 600 16.74 -5.02 1.57
N VAL A 601 17.10 -6.14 0.94
CA VAL A 601 16.22 -6.91 0.05
C VAL A 601 15.85 -8.23 0.71
N THR A 602 14.56 -8.45 0.96
CA THR A 602 14.03 -9.69 1.53
C THR A 602 13.50 -10.58 0.41
N ILE A 603 14.04 -11.76 0.26
CA ILE A 603 13.72 -12.70 -0.83
C ILE A 603 13.76 -14.14 -0.34
N PRO A 604 13.00 -15.07 -0.97
CA PRO A 604 13.24 -16.50 -0.83
C PRO A 604 14.65 -16.88 -1.33
N ASP A 605 15.29 -17.83 -0.65
CA ASP A 605 16.68 -18.25 -0.93
C ASP A 605 16.94 -18.62 -2.39
N SER A 606 15.92 -19.16 -3.07
CA SER A 606 16.02 -19.55 -4.49
C SER A 606 16.34 -18.39 -5.45
N TYR A 607 16.08 -17.14 -5.04
CA TYR A 607 16.33 -15.94 -5.87
C TYR A 607 17.61 -15.19 -5.51
N MET A 608 18.34 -15.64 -4.49
CA MET A 608 19.52 -14.96 -3.96
C MET A 608 20.58 -14.68 -5.04
N GLY A 609 20.88 -15.68 -5.88
CA GLY A 609 21.87 -15.53 -6.96
C GLY A 609 21.51 -14.47 -7.99
N ASP A 610 20.24 -14.42 -8.40
CA ASP A 610 19.75 -13.45 -9.38
C ASP A 610 19.79 -12.02 -8.83
N VAL A 611 19.38 -11.84 -7.57
CA VAL A 611 19.38 -10.53 -6.91
C VAL A 611 20.80 -10.01 -6.69
N ILE A 612 21.73 -10.86 -6.23
CA ILE A 612 23.13 -10.45 -6.08
C ILE A 612 23.74 -10.10 -7.45
N GLY A 613 23.44 -10.88 -8.48
CA GLY A 613 23.89 -10.61 -9.85
C GLY A 613 23.37 -9.28 -10.38
N ASP A 614 22.13 -8.92 -10.11
CA ASP A 614 21.54 -7.64 -10.48
C ASP A 614 22.12 -6.47 -9.69
N LEU A 615 22.28 -6.61 -8.37
CA LEU A 615 22.91 -5.57 -7.53
C LEU A 615 24.34 -5.24 -7.98
N ASN A 616 25.12 -6.26 -8.36
CA ASN A 616 26.48 -6.05 -8.92
C ASN A 616 26.45 -5.25 -10.24
N LYS A 617 25.45 -5.50 -11.12
CA LYS A 617 25.27 -4.70 -12.35
C LYS A 617 24.94 -3.24 -12.04
N ARG A 618 24.24 -2.98 -10.94
CA ARG A 618 23.88 -1.64 -10.45
C ARG A 618 24.99 -0.99 -9.60
N ARG A 619 26.18 -1.50 -9.64
CA ARG A 619 27.31 -1.03 -8.82
C ARG A 619 27.09 -1.15 -7.30
N GLY A 620 26.17 -2.03 -6.91
CA GLY A 620 25.89 -2.31 -5.51
C GLY A 620 27.01 -3.10 -4.84
N ARG A 621 27.23 -2.83 -3.57
CA ARG A 621 28.18 -3.56 -2.71
C ARG A 621 27.37 -4.37 -1.70
N VAL A 622 27.36 -5.69 -1.83
CA VAL A 622 26.69 -6.56 -0.83
C VAL A 622 27.52 -6.55 0.46
N MET A 623 26.88 -6.19 1.55
CA MET A 623 27.48 -6.07 2.88
C MET A 623 27.23 -7.27 3.77
N GLY A 624 26.07 -7.94 3.58
CA GLY A 624 25.70 -9.09 4.39
C GLY A 624 24.47 -9.83 3.83
N MET A 625 24.26 -11.03 4.35
CA MET A 625 23.10 -11.87 4.06
C MET A 625 22.69 -12.56 5.34
N ASN A 626 21.46 -12.31 5.78
CA ASN A 626 20.94 -12.81 7.03
C ASN A 626 19.60 -13.51 6.82
N PRO A 627 19.37 -14.70 7.38
CA PRO A 627 18.05 -15.32 7.33
C PRO A 627 17.04 -14.52 8.15
N ASP A 628 15.82 -14.40 7.64
CA ASP A 628 14.70 -13.85 8.43
C ASP A 628 13.95 -14.96 9.19
N LYS A 629 12.93 -14.56 9.95
CA LYS A 629 12.11 -15.47 10.75
C LYS A 629 11.18 -16.35 9.90
N ASP A 630 10.92 -15.94 8.68
CA ASP A 630 9.96 -16.56 7.77
C ASP A 630 10.64 -17.50 6.75
N GLY A 631 11.94 -17.76 6.90
CA GLY A 631 12.72 -18.62 6.00
C GLY A 631 13.11 -17.93 4.69
N ASN A 632 13.16 -16.59 4.67
CA ASN A 632 13.74 -15.83 3.57
C ASN A 632 15.14 -15.36 3.93
N THR A 633 15.89 -14.89 2.95
CA THR A 633 17.16 -14.21 3.15
C THR A 633 16.99 -12.69 2.96
N VAL A 634 17.55 -11.92 3.89
CA VAL A 634 17.71 -10.47 3.77
C VAL A 634 19.12 -10.20 3.24
N VAL A 635 19.20 -9.66 2.02
CA VAL A 635 20.45 -9.21 1.40
C VAL A 635 20.62 -7.74 1.71
N GLU A 636 21.67 -7.39 2.45
CA GLU A 636 22.04 -6.03 2.79
C GLU A 636 23.10 -5.52 1.82
N ALA A 637 22.91 -4.35 1.23
CA ALA A 637 23.84 -3.78 0.27
C ALA A 637 23.84 -2.24 0.32
N GLU A 638 24.94 -1.66 -0.09
CA GLU A 638 25.05 -0.24 -0.41
C GLU A 638 24.95 -0.05 -1.91
N VAL A 639 24.10 0.86 -2.36
CA VAL A 639 23.82 1.04 -3.79
C VAL A 639 23.76 2.51 -4.16
N PRO A 640 24.32 2.94 -5.31
CA PRO A 640 24.08 4.27 -5.85
C PRO A 640 22.59 4.45 -6.15
N MET A 641 21.96 5.46 -5.55
CA MET A 641 20.51 5.69 -5.72
C MET A 641 20.15 6.00 -7.18
N ALA A 642 21.08 6.50 -7.97
CA ALA A 642 20.93 6.71 -9.42
C ALA A 642 20.59 5.43 -10.20
N GLU A 643 21.05 4.25 -9.74
CA GLU A 643 20.85 2.97 -10.40
C GLU A 643 19.54 2.26 -9.96
N MET A 644 18.76 2.88 -9.05
CA MET A 644 17.64 2.22 -8.38
C MET A 644 16.27 2.63 -8.92
N SER A 645 16.19 3.49 -9.92
CA SER A 645 14.91 4.02 -10.44
C SER A 645 13.93 2.94 -10.94
N SER A 646 14.44 1.86 -11.56
CA SER A 646 13.64 0.73 -12.06
C SER A 646 13.62 -0.46 -11.10
N TYR A 647 14.37 -0.44 -10.01
CA TYR A 647 14.64 -1.62 -9.20
C TYR A 647 13.38 -2.32 -8.66
N ALA A 648 12.35 -1.57 -8.30
CA ALA A 648 11.08 -2.14 -7.85
C ALA A 648 10.43 -3.06 -8.90
N ILE A 649 10.47 -2.66 -10.17
CA ILE A 649 9.91 -3.43 -11.30
C ILE A 649 10.80 -4.65 -11.56
N ASP A 650 12.11 -4.45 -11.61
CA ASP A 650 13.07 -5.50 -11.92
C ASP A 650 13.11 -6.58 -10.82
N LEU A 651 13.06 -6.17 -9.53
CA LEU A 651 12.97 -7.11 -8.41
C LEU A 651 11.68 -7.96 -8.48
N ARG A 652 10.54 -7.35 -8.82
CA ARG A 652 9.29 -8.08 -9.00
C ARG A 652 9.39 -9.09 -10.13
N ALA A 653 10.00 -8.72 -11.24
CA ALA A 653 10.20 -9.63 -12.38
C ALA A 653 11.11 -10.79 -11.99
N MET A 654 12.26 -10.53 -11.36
CA MET A 654 13.23 -11.55 -10.95
C MET A 654 12.67 -12.53 -9.93
N THR A 655 11.89 -12.04 -8.96
CA THR A 655 11.41 -12.82 -7.81
C THR A 655 9.97 -13.29 -7.95
N GLN A 656 9.37 -13.11 -9.12
CA GLN A 656 7.93 -13.37 -9.33
C GLN A 656 7.07 -12.64 -8.27
N ALA A 657 7.43 -11.40 -7.95
CA ALA A 657 6.80 -10.55 -6.94
C ALA A 657 6.87 -11.07 -5.48
N ARG A 658 7.76 -12.01 -5.17
CA ARG A 658 8.01 -12.50 -3.80
C ARG A 658 8.97 -11.60 -3.05
N GLY A 659 9.89 -10.92 -3.75
CA GLY A 659 10.86 -10.00 -3.16
C GLY A 659 10.24 -8.68 -2.72
N SER A 660 10.79 -8.13 -1.64
CA SER A 660 10.53 -6.77 -1.17
C SER A 660 11.84 -6.11 -0.77
N PHE A 661 11.87 -4.78 -0.76
CA PHE A 661 13.07 -4.07 -0.33
C PHE A 661 12.73 -2.78 0.40
N THR A 662 13.70 -2.30 1.16
CA THR A 662 13.76 -0.96 1.72
C THR A 662 15.05 -0.28 1.26
N LEU A 663 14.97 1.00 0.92
CA LEU A 663 16.11 1.80 0.49
C LEU A 663 16.08 3.12 1.28
N THR A 664 17.15 3.39 2.02
CA THR A 664 17.31 4.62 2.81
C THR A 664 18.60 5.33 2.39
N PHE A 665 18.55 6.66 2.31
CA PHE A 665 19.78 7.44 2.07
C PHE A 665 20.78 7.19 3.20
N GLU A 666 22.04 6.96 2.84
CA GLU A 666 23.14 6.74 3.78
C GLU A 666 24.12 7.91 3.76
N ARG A 667 24.76 8.16 2.62
CA ARG A 667 25.78 9.19 2.43
C ARG A 667 25.98 9.55 0.97
N TYR A 668 26.83 10.56 0.74
CA TYR A 668 27.35 10.87 -0.60
C TYR A 668 28.71 10.21 -0.83
N GLU A 669 28.92 9.65 -2.02
CA GLU A 669 30.20 9.12 -2.47
C GLU A 669 30.61 9.71 -3.83
N GLU A 670 31.89 9.67 -4.13
CA GLU A 670 32.40 10.16 -5.40
C GLU A 670 31.94 9.29 -6.58
N VAL A 671 31.38 9.91 -7.60
CA VAL A 671 31.00 9.25 -8.84
C VAL A 671 32.23 8.71 -9.56
N PRO A 672 32.26 7.45 -10.02
CA PRO A 672 33.36 6.94 -10.83
C PRO A 672 33.61 7.81 -12.07
N LYS A 673 34.89 8.07 -12.41
CA LYS A 673 35.27 8.99 -13.50
C LYS A 673 34.59 8.68 -14.83
N ALA A 674 34.38 7.40 -15.16
CA ALA A 674 33.69 6.95 -16.37
C ALA A 674 32.23 7.46 -16.44
N ASN A 675 31.56 7.57 -15.29
CA ASN A 675 30.16 7.99 -15.21
C ASN A 675 30.00 9.50 -15.09
N GLN A 676 31.03 10.22 -14.56
CA GLN A 676 30.96 11.68 -14.42
C GLN A 676 30.75 12.39 -15.75
N ALA A 677 31.46 11.97 -16.81
CA ALA A 677 31.34 12.57 -18.14
C ALA A 677 29.91 12.55 -18.68
N LYS A 678 29.23 11.42 -18.50
CA LYS A 678 27.85 11.25 -18.93
C LYS A 678 26.90 12.14 -18.15
N ILE A 679 27.03 12.20 -16.84
CA ILE A 679 26.19 13.05 -15.97
C ILE A 679 26.36 14.53 -16.31
N ILE A 680 27.61 14.97 -16.58
CA ILE A 680 27.91 16.36 -16.97
C ILE A 680 27.28 16.69 -18.34
N GLU A 681 27.33 15.76 -19.29
CA GLU A 681 26.70 15.93 -20.61
C GLU A 681 25.19 16.01 -20.51
N GLU A 682 24.57 15.12 -19.74
CA GLU A 682 23.12 15.11 -19.49
C GLU A 682 22.65 16.42 -18.83
N ALA A 683 23.38 16.91 -17.83
CA ALA A 683 23.06 18.17 -17.15
C ALA A 683 23.13 19.39 -18.10
N LYS A 684 24.12 19.41 -19.02
CA LYS A 684 24.25 20.48 -20.03
C LYS A 684 23.11 20.47 -21.06
N ASN A 685 22.58 19.31 -21.39
CA ASN A 685 21.46 19.20 -22.34
C ASN A 685 20.11 19.60 -21.72
N GLU A 686 20.03 19.70 -20.38
CA GLU A 686 18.82 20.10 -19.66
C GLU A 686 18.75 21.62 -19.36
N GLU A 687 19.91 22.37 -19.42
CA GLU A 687 19.94 23.83 -19.32
C GLU A 687 19.48 24.49 -20.64
#